data_9dfa7ac36a282989c1b288890664793c
#
_entry.id   9dfa7ac36a282989c1b288890664793c
#
_cell.length_a   1.000
_cell.length_b   1.000
_cell.length_c   1.000
_cell.angle_alpha   90.00
_cell.angle_beta   90.00
_cell.angle_gamma   90.00
#
_symmetry.space_group_name_H-M   'P 1'
#
loop_
_entity.id
_entity.type
_entity.pdbx_description
1 polymer ?
#
loop_
_entity_poly.entity_id
_entity_poly.type
_entity_poly.pdbx_seq_one_letter_code
_entity_poly.pdbx_strand_id
1 'polypeptide(L)'
;AAQFPLDQQGEAEQHYLDSVQNLPVYNLGFRKFTYKECKEKELNLGLDLKGGMNVMLEVQVEDVVKALAGDSQNDPAFIEAIGVANEAMKQGSSTDYISDFVKAYSRLSNGRPIAELFVSPDRKDITLESSDADVEKILKKETEAAIGASFNVLRSRIDHFGVTQPNILRLPNSHRILVELPGVKEPQRVRDLLQGTASLEFWTTYDAREVLPILVSADKFIRSEQSAQPAAGEAEVSAEAASTAPAAGETSGLIAEVGADSASVAESARTGNYDREENPLFAVLDPSFAGGAAIGAAYKADMAAVNAYLAQPAVRELFPADILFKWGVKGDDHIDGRYYLYAIRVSTPDGKAPLDGSVVTEATEQYAQRGATAEVSMTMNAEGTQEWARMTGENIGKCIAIVLDGYVYSAPRVNGKIDKGQSSITGDFTIQEAKDLANVLNSGKVPAPAKIIQDTVVGPSLGQESINAGMLSFVIAFILVLLYMGLFYKTAGWMADIALLTNVFLLMGVLVSFGAVLTLPGIAGIVLTMGMAVDANVIIYERIKEELRGGKGLSLAIKDGFSKAYSAIIDGNLTTIITGIVLFIFGNGPVQGFATTLIIGIITSFFCAIFITRLLIEWIVGKWGHITFSRRWSENFLNNTRVDFIAKRKLAYGIAVALMVLSCVSFFARGLNLGAEFTGGRAYVIRFDKPVSAEEVRQNVEKAFSQFADADASSISSEVKQYGNENQMRIVTQYRYDDTSDEATSEVEQIIYDALKPLYSYDITFEQFRNTQTDAN
;
A
#
# COMPACT_ATOMS: atom_id res chain seq x y z
N ALA A 1 -18.39 18.96 -8.80
CA ALA A 1 -18.26 18.09 -7.61
C ALA A 1 -18.79 18.78 -6.34
N ALA A 2 -18.37 20.00 -6.00
CA ALA A 2 -18.77 20.69 -4.75
C ALA A 2 -20.30 20.91 -4.55
N GLN A 3 -21.13 20.61 -5.53
CA GLN A 3 -22.61 20.69 -5.45
C GLN A 3 -23.26 19.35 -5.05
N PHE A 4 -22.49 18.27 -5.00
CA PHE A 4 -22.95 16.94 -4.64
C PHE A 4 -22.61 16.62 -3.17
N PRO A 5 -23.33 15.69 -2.51
CA PRO A 5 -22.96 15.16 -1.21
C PRO A 5 -21.53 14.60 -1.21
N LEU A 6 -20.86 14.60 -0.06
CA LEU A 6 -19.45 14.22 0.07
C LEU A 6 -19.13 12.83 -0.47
N ASP A 7 -20.04 11.88 -0.33
CA ASP A 7 -19.99 10.50 -0.83
C ASP A 7 -20.08 10.40 -2.36
N GLN A 8 -20.73 11.34 -3.03
CA GLN A 8 -20.92 11.35 -4.49
C GLN A 8 -19.96 12.31 -5.23
N GLN A 9 -19.21 13.13 -4.50
CA GLN A 9 -18.29 14.11 -5.12
C GLN A 9 -17.20 13.45 -5.96
N GLY A 10 -16.69 12.31 -5.53
CA GLY A 10 -15.65 11.54 -6.25
C GLY A 10 -16.14 11.03 -7.61
N GLU A 11 -17.31 10.41 -7.64
CA GLU A 11 -17.91 9.89 -8.87
C GLU A 11 -18.29 11.02 -9.85
N ALA A 12 -18.88 12.11 -9.33
CA ALA A 12 -19.24 13.27 -10.16
C ALA A 12 -18.00 13.97 -10.75
N GLU A 13 -16.89 14.03 -10.00
CA GLU A 13 -15.61 14.54 -10.50
C GLU A 13 -15.06 13.63 -11.61
N GLN A 14 -15.07 12.32 -11.40
CA GLN A 14 -14.54 11.35 -12.34
C GLN A 14 -15.35 11.33 -13.64
N HIS A 15 -16.67 11.32 -13.55
CA HIS A 15 -17.55 11.41 -14.72
C HIS A 15 -17.35 12.72 -15.53
N TYR A 16 -17.12 13.83 -14.82
CA TYR A 16 -16.79 15.10 -15.48
C TYR A 16 -15.42 15.02 -16.18
N LEU A 17 -14.39 14.50 -15.51
CA LEU A 17 -13.06 14.37 -16.07
C LEU A 17 -13.05 13.45 -17.30
N ASP A 18 -13.79 12.35 -17.27
CA ASP A 18 -13.95 11.44 -18.43
C ASP A 18 -14.61 12.15 -19.62
N SER A 19 -15.59 13.01 -19.37
CA SER A 19 -16.27 13.78 -20.41
C SER A 19 -15.36 14.81 -21.10
N VAL A 20 -14.33 15.32 -20.39
CA VAL A 20 -13.41 16.36 -20.91
C VAL A 20 -12.06 15.81 -21.39
N GLN A 21 -11.79 14.51 -21.23
CA GLN A 21 -10.49 13.90 -21.56
C GLN A 21 -9.95 14.27 -22.94
N ASN A 22 -10.83 14.25 -23.95
CA ASN A 22 -10.48 14.51 -25.36
C ASN A 22 -10.70 15.98 -25.78
N LEU A 23 -11.14 16.84 -24.86
CA LEU A 23 -11.35 18.25 -25.18
C LEU A 23 -10.01 19.02 -25.08
N PRO A 24 -9.77 19.98 -26.02
CA PRO A 24 -8.57 20.79 -25.96
C PRO A 24 -8.67 21.79 -24.79
N VAL A 25 -7.82 21.61 -23.77
CA VAL A 25 -7.79 22.45 -22.56
C VAL A 25 -6.65 23.48 -22.57
N TYR A 26 -5.62 23.27 -23.37
CA TYR A 26 -4.47 24.17 -23.44
C TYR A 26 -4.06 24.46 -24.89
N ASN A 27 -3.80 25.74 -25.21
CA ASN A 27 -3.49 26.19 -26.56
C ASN A 27 -2.21 27.04 -26.57
N LEU A 28 -1.12 26.52 -27.17
CA LEU A 28 0.16 27.23 -27.35
C LEU A 28 0.22 28.09 -28.63
N GLY A 29 -0.90 28.26 -29.34
CA GLY A 29 -0.96 29.00 -30.61
C GLY A 29 -0.65 28.12 -31.84
N PHE A 30 0.41 27.32 -31.79
CA PHE A 30 0.78 26.38 -32.85
C PHE A 30 0.29 24.93 -32.61
N ARG A 31 -0.08 24.58 -31.38
CA ARG A 31 -0.61 23.26 -31.01
C ARG A 31 -1.62 23.39 -29.87
N LYS A 32 -2.71 22.64 -29.98
CA LYS A 32 -3.71 22.47 -28.91
C LYS A 32 -3.45 21.13 -28.23
N PHE A 33 -3.53 21.12 -26.91
CA PHE A 33 -3.36 19.91 -26.10
C PHE A 33 -4.69 19.54 -25.45
N THR A 34 -5.04 18.26 -25.52
CA THR A 34 -6.20 17.71 -24.81
C THR A 34 -5.90 17.56 -23.32
N TYR A 35 -6.94 17.40 -22.50
CA TYR A 35 -6.76 17.14 -21.06
C TYR A 35 -5.89 15.90 -20.83
N LYS A 36 -6.15 14.82 -21.59
CA LYS A 36 -5.37 13.57 -21.53
C LYS A 36 -3.89 13.79 -21.82
N GLU A 37 -3.55 14.52 -22.92
CA GLU A 37 -2.16 14.83 -23.25
C GLU A 37 -1.45 15.69 -22.19
N CYS A 38 -2.18 16.62 -21.55
CA CYS A 38 -1.65 17.42 -20.45
C CYS A 38 -1.41 16.55 -19.21
N LYS A 39 -2.34 15.64 -18.91
CA LYS A 39 -2.25 14.73 -17.75
C LYS A 39 -1.10 13.72 -17.87
N GLU A 40 -0.87 13.17 -19.07
CA GLU A 40 0.25 12.28 -19.37
C GLU A 40 1.62 12.95 -19.21
N LYS A 41 1.67 14.29 -19.32
CA LYS A 41 2.88 15.10 -19.19
C LYS A 41 2.90 15.94 -17.90
N GLU A 42 2.04 15.66 -16.97
CA GLU A 42 2.06 16.29 -15.66
C GLU A 42 3.31 15.87 -14.87
N LEU A 43 3.85 16.78 -14.06
CA LEU A 43 4.91 16.45 -13.13
C LEU A 43 4.36 15.51 -12.06
N ASN A 44 4.98 14.34 -11.92
CA ASN A 44 4.56 13.35 -10.95
C ASN A 44 4.99 13.76 -9.54
N LEU A 45 4.02 13.81 -8.63
CA LEU A 45 4.24 14.15 -7.23
C LEU A 45 4.27 12.88 -6.38
N GLY A 46 5.23 12.78 -5.48
CA GLY A 46 5.36 11.67 -4.54
C GLY A 46 4.27 11.67 -3.45
N LEU A 47 4.27 10.61 -2.66
CA LEU A 47 3.34 10.41 -1.54
C LEU A 47 3.35 11.59 -0.57
N ASP A 48 4.54 12.13 -0.27
CA ASP A 48 4.74 13.26 0.65
C ASP A 48 4.05 14.55 0.20
N LEU A 49 3.81 14.71 -1.10
CA LEU A 49 3.24 15.92 -1.70
C LEU A 49 1.76 15.74 -2.10
N LYS A 50 1.40 14.58 -2.63
CA LYS A 50 0.04 14.31 -3.15
C LYS A 50 -0.86 13.65 -2.12
N GLY A 51 -0.28 13.17 -1.02
CA GLY A 51 -0.95 12.23 -0.13
C GLY A 51 -1.10 10.87 -0.78
N GLY A 52 -1.84 9.97 -0.16
CA GLY A 52 -2.07 8.62 -0.68
C GLY A 52 -1.85 7.56 0.37
N MET A 53 -1.44 6.37 -0.04
CA MET A 53 -1.28 5.21 0.84
C MET A 53 0.07 4.55 0.66
N ASN A 54 0.69 4.19 1.79
CA ASN A 54 1.88 3.35 1.86
C ASN A 54 1.49 2.03 2.52
N VAL A 55 1.77 0.91 1.87
CA VAL A 55 1.40 -0.43 2.32
C VAL A 55 2.63 -1.31 2.37
N MET A 56 2.87 -1.96 3.49
CA MET A 56 3.86 -3.01 3.62
C MET A 56 3.17 -4.37 3.62
N LEU A 57 3.48 -5.17 2.63
CA LEU A 57 2.99 -6.52 2.47
C LEU A 57 4.06 -7.52 2.90
N GLU A 58 3.65 -8.57 3.59
CA GLU A 58 4.50 -9.73 3.91
C GLU A 58 3.95 -10.96 3.20
N VAL A 59 4.80 -11.56 2.37
CA VAL A 59 4.44 -12.79 1.65
C VAL A 59 4.46 -13.95 2.64
N GLN A 60 3.38 -14.71 2.70
CA GLN A 60 3.22 -15.82 3.64
C GLN A 60 4.01 -17.04 3.17
N VAL A 61 5.24 -17.18 3.68
CA VAL A 61 6.13 -18.31 3.34
C VAL A 61 5.54 -19.64 3.82
N GLU A 62 4.80 -19.63 4.90
CA GLU A 62 4.04 -20.79 5.41
C GLU A 62 3.15 -21.42 4.33
N ASP A 63 2.38 -20.58 3.64
CA ASP A 63 1.44 -21.06 2.60
C ASP A 63 2.18 -21.62 1.38
N VAL A 64 3.36 -21.08 1.06
CA VAL A 64 4.24 -21.66 0.03
C VAL A 64 4.70 -23.04 0.43
N VAL A 65 5.18 -23.22 1.67
CA VAL A 65 5.63 -24.52 2.18
C VAL A 65 4.48 -25.53 2.21
N LYS A 66 3.28 -25.13 2.65
CA LYS A 66 2.08 -25.97 2.62
C LYS A 66 1.70 -26.37 1.19
N ALA A 67 1.70 -25.43 0.26
CA ALA A 67 1.42 -25.72 -1.14
C ALA A 67 2.43 -26.68 -1.76
N LEU A 68 3.69 -26.57 -1.36
CA LEU A 68 4.76 -27.47 -1.79
C LEU A 68 4.64 -28.88 -1.18
N ALA A 69 4.12 -29.03 0.03
CA ALA A 69 3.90 -30.31 0.70
C ALA A 69 2.68 -31.09 0.17
N GLY A 70 1.73 -30.38 -0.48
CA GLY A 70 0.54 -31.02 -1.05
C GLY A 70 -0.26 -31.81 0.00
N ASP A 71 -0.51 -33.10 -0.25
CA ASP A 71 -1.29 -33.95 0.66
C ASP A 71 -0.58 -34.20 2.00
N SER A 72 0.75 -34.06 2.06
CA SER A 72 1.55 -34.21 3.28
C SER A 72 1.37 -33.08 4.29
N GLN A 73 0.67 -31.99 3.93
CA GLN A 73 0.36 -30.89 4.85
C GLN A 73 -0.46 -31.29 6.08
N ASN A 74 -1.14 -32.45 6.04
CA ASN A 74 -1.92 -32.99 7.14
C ASN A 74 -1.10 -33.87 8.12
N ASP A 75 0.20 -34.09 7.87
CA ASP A 75 1.07 -34.83 8.78
C ASP A 75 1.20 -34.08 10.12
N PRO A 76 0.96 -34.74 11.29
CA PRO A 76 1.03 -34.06 12.59
C PRO A 76 2.41 -33.41 12.87
N ALA A 77 3.52 -34.06 12.47
CA ALA A 77 4.86 -33.50 12.65
C ALA A 77 5.09 -32.27 11.75
N PHE A 78 4.48 -32.25 10.55
CA PHE A 78 4.51 -31.07 9.67
C PHE A 78 3.77 -29.90 10.30
N ILE A 79 2.54 -30.11 10.80
CA ILE A 79 1.73 -29.05 11.42
C ILE A 79 2.45 -28.46 12.66
N GLU A 80 3.02 -29.32 13.50
CA GLU A 80 3.75 -28.87 14.69
C GLU A 80 5.04 -28.11 14.31
N ALA A 81 5.78 -28.57 13.29
CA ALA A 81 6.98 -27.90 12.79
C ALA A 81 6.66 -26.50 12.20
N ILE A 82 5.55 -26.36 11.49
CA ILE A 82 5.04 -25.07 11.01
C ILE A 82 4.75 -24.15 12.22
N GLY A 83 4.08 -24.65 13.26
CA GLY A 83 3.81 -23.91 14.49
C GLY A 83 5.07 -23.35 15.14
N VAL A 84 6.10 -24.19 15.31
CA VAL A 84 7.40 -23.80 15.89
C VAL A 84 8.10 -22.73 15.03
N ALA A 85 8.09 -22.88 13.70
CA ALA A 85 8.69 -21.88 12.80
C ALA A 85 7.95 -20.52 12.88
N ASN A 86 6.62 -20.56 12.97
CA ASN A 86 5.81 -19.35 13.13
C ASN A 86 6.09 -18.61 14.44
N GLU A 87 6.24 -19.36 15.55
CA GLU A 87 6.58 -18.78 16.85
C GLU A 87 7.98 -18.17 16.84
N ALA A 88 8.96 -18.82 16.22
CA ALA A 88 10.33 -18.31 16.10
C ALA A 88 10.36 -16.98 15.32
N MET A 89 9.57 -16.86 14.25
CA MET A 89 9.44 -15.62 13.50
C MET A 89 8.73 -14.51 14.30
N LYS A 90 7.65 -14.84 15.01
CA LYS A 90 6.93 -13.86 15.85
C LYS A 90 7.79 -13.29 16.98
N GLN A 91 8.64 -14.12 17.58
CA GLN A 91 9.56 -13.71 18.64
C GLN A 91 10.80 -12.98 18.12
N GLY A 92 10.95 -12.82 16.81
CA GLY A 92 12.13 -12.17 16.20
C GLY A 92 13.44 -12.94 16.43
N SER A 93 13.37 -14.21 16.85
CA SER A 93 14.53 -15.04 17.16
C SER A 93 15.23 -15.58 15.90
N SER A 94 14.57 -15.51 14.75
CA SER A 94 15.10 -15.93 13.44
C SER A 94 14.58 -15.05 12.29
N THR A 95 15.36 -15.03 11.23
CA THR A 95 15.00 -14.36 9.95
C THR A 95 14.85 -15.36 8.80
N ASP A 96 15.06 -16.66 9.04
CA ASP A 96 15.04 -17.70 8.02
C ASP A 96 14.01 -18.80 8.37
N TYR A 97 12.78 -18.55 7.95
CA TYR A 97 11.64 -19.43 8.17
C TYR A 97 11.88 -20.87 7.72
N ILE A 98 12.47 -21.06 6.53
CA ILE A 98 12.71 -22.41 5.97
C ILE A 98 13.70 -23.19 6.82
N SER A 99 14.79 -22.58 7.24
CA SER A 99 15.77 -23.24 8.12
C SER A 99 15.17 -23.63 9.47
N ASP A 100 14.30 -22.80 10.04
CA ASP A 100 13.64 -23.10 11.31
C ASP A 100 12.61 -24.22 11.15
N PHE A 101 11.84 -24.21 10.09
CA PHE A 101 10.92 -25.29 9.76
C PHE A 101 11.65 -26.63 9.58
N VAL A 102 12.74 -26.68 8.81
CA VAL A 102 13.53 -27.89 8.58
C VAL A 102 14.10 -28.43 9.90
N LYS A 103 14.67 -27.55 10.73
CA LYS A 103 15.21 -27.95 12.07
C LYS A 103 14.09 -28.44 12.99
N ALA A 104 12.93 -27.80 12.99
CA ALA A 104 11.81 -28.23 13.81
C ALA A 104 11.30 -29.59 13.36
N TYR A 105 11.09 -29.79 12.05
CA TYR A 105 10.66 -31.07 11.52
C TYR A 105 11.64 -32.21 11.82
N SER A 106 12.95 -32.03 11.63
CA SER A 106 13.96 -33.04 11.94
C SER A 106 13.94 -33.48 13.41
N ARG A 107 13.50 -32.59 14.32
CA ARG A 107 13.35 -32.92 15.76
C ARG A 107 12.05 -33.68 16.04
N LEU A 108 10.95 -33.29 15.37
CA LEU A 108 9.58 -33.79 15.65
C LEU A 108 9.24 -35.08 14.89
N SER A 109 9.90 -35.33 13.75
CA SER A 109 9.61 -36.46 12.87
C SER A 109 10.17 -37.81 13.31
N ASN A 110 10.86 -37.88 14.46
CA ASN A 110 11.51 -39.11 14.93
C ASN A 110 12.48 -39.73 13.92
N GLY A 111 13.17 -38.90 13.13
CA GLY A 111 14.20 -39.35 12.18
C GLY A 111 13.65 -39.66 10.78
N ARG A 112 12.40 -39.35 10.46
CA ARG A 112 11.91 -39.42 9.07
C ARG A 112 12.55 -38.29 8.24
N PRO A 113 13.08 -38.58 7.03
CA PRO A 113 13.69 -37.56 6.19
C PRO A 113 12.62 -36.58 5.72
N ILE A 114 12.97 -35.29 5.67
CA ILE A 114 12.06 -34.22 5.24
C ILE A 114 11.66 -34.38 3.75
N ALA A 115 12.45 -35.08 2.95
CA ALA A 115 12.18 -35.38 1.56
C ALA A 115 10.83 -36.09 1.37
N GLU A 116 10.40 -36.95 2.32
CA GLU A 116 9.11 -37.66 2.24
C GLU A 116 7.90 -36.69 2.12
N LEU A 117 7.99 -35.49 2.71
CA LEU A 117 6.92 -34.50 2.66
C LEU A 117 6.77 -33.84 1.28
N PHE A 118 7.87 -33.75 0.54
CA PHE A 118 7.92 -32.91 -0.68
C PHE A 118 8.13 -33.70 -1.97
N VAL A 119 8.26 -35.05 -1.91
CA VAL A 119 8.31 -35.87 -3.11
C VAL A 119 6.94 -35.86 -3.79
N SER A 120 6.92 -35.50 -5.06
CA SER A 120 5.72 -35.51 -5.92
C SER A 120 6.09 -36.04 -7.30
N PRO A 121 5.18 -36.71 -8.01
CA PRO A 121 5.39 -37.17 -9.38
C PRO A 121 5.79 -36.03 -10.36
N ASP A 122 5.33 -34.84 -10.10
CA ASP A 122 5.59 -33.66 -10.91
C ASP A 122 6.94 -33.00 -10.58
N ARG A 123 7.58 -33.38 -9.49
CA ARG A 123 8.87 -32.85 -9.03
C ARG A 123 9.97 -33.88 -9.14
N LYS A 124 10.91 -33.64 -10.05
CA LYS A 124 12.07 -34.53 -10.28
C LYS A 124 13.31 -34.13 -9.48
N ASP A 125 13.30 -32.99 -8.86
CA ASP A 125 14.42 -32.37 -8.12
C ASP A 125 14.50 -32.80 -6.64
N ILE A 126 13.41 -33.35 -6.09
CA ILE A 126 13.39 -33.96 -4.75
C ILE A 126 13.10 -35.45 -4.89
N THR A 127 14.00 -36.27 -4.37
CA THR A 127 13.85 -37.72 -4.32
C THR A 127 13.91 -38.19 -2.87
N LEU A 128 13.47 -39.41 -2.57
CA LEU A 128 13.54 -39.99 -1.22
C LEU A 128 14.98 -40.10 -0.68
N GLU A 129 15.99 -40.06 -1.56
CA GLU A 129 17.41 -40.10 -1.19
C GLU A 129 18.00 -38.68 -0.98
N SER A 130 17.24 -37.62 -1.22
CA SER A 130 17.68 -36.22 -1.05
C SER A 130 17.96 -35.94 0.42
N SER A 131 19.09 -35.29 0.71
CA SER A 131 19.40 -34.88 2.09
C SER A 131 18.55 -33.72 2.56
N ASP A 132 18.35 -33.59 3.87
CA ASP A 132 17.59 -32.44 4.45
C ASP A 132 18.16 -31.08 3.99
N ALA A 133 19.49 -30.98 3.86
CA ALA A 133 20.15 -29.77 3.37
C ALA A 133 19.86 -29.47 1.87
N ASP A 134 19.75 -30.50 1.05
CA ASP A 134 19.37 -30.34 -0.36
C ASP A 134 17.92 -29.89 -0.48
N VAL A 135 17.02 -30.51 0.30
CA VAL A 135 15.60 -30.13 0.35
C VAL A 135 15.45 -28.68 0.85
N GLU A 136 16.16 -28.29 1.91
CA GLU A 136 16.17 -26.90 2.40
C GLU A 136 16.56 -25.93 1.30
N LYS A 137 17.61 -26.22 0.55
CA LYS A 137 18.07 -25.39 -0.56
C LYS A 137 17.04 -25.26 -1.68
N ILE A 138 16.36 -26.35 -2.00
CA ILE A 138 15.29 -26.36 -3.03
C ILE A 138 14.09 -25.57 -2.52
N LEU A 139 13.65 -25.78 -1.27
CA LEU A 139 12.55 -25.00 -0.68
C LEU A 139 12.83 -23.50 -0.65
N LYS A 140 14.06 -23.09 -0.31
CA LYS A 140 14.46 -21.66 -0.37
C LYS A 140 14.37 -21.11 -1.79
N LYS A 141 14.83 -21.88 -2.78
CA LYS A 141 14.76 -21.48 -4.18
C LYS A 141 13.32 -21.33 -4.67
N GLU A 142 12.46 -22.31 -4.35
CA GLU A 142 11.05 -22.29 -4.75
C GLU A 142 10.28 -21.16 -4.05
N THR A 143 10.55 -20.94 -2.77
CA THR A 143 9.98 -19.81 -2.01
C THR A 143 10.39 -18.47 -2.62
N GLU A 144 11.66 -18.31 -2.96
CA GLU A 144 12.17 -17.11 -3.62
C GLU A 144 11.53 -16.87 -4.99
N ALA A 145 11.32 -17.94 -5.76
CA ALA A 145 10.61 -17.89 -7.04
C ALA A 145 9.12 -17.49 -6.85
N ALA A 146 8.46 -18.07 -5.84
CA ALA A 146 7.06 -17.73 -5.51
C ALA A 146 6.91 -16.27 -5.09
N ILE A 147 7.83 -15.74 -4.27
CA ILE A 147 7.86 -14.32 -3.87
C ILE A 147 8.06 -13.43 -5.09
N GLY A 148 8.99 -13.80 -5.98
CA GLY A 148 9.23 -13.06 -7.22
C GLY A 148 8.00 -13.03 -8.14
N ALA A 149 7.31 -14.15 -8.28
CA ALA A 149 6.07 -14.24 -9.06
C ALA A 149 4.94 -13.42 -8.41
N SER A 150 4.76 -13.50 -7.08
CA SER A 150 3.78 -12.68 -6.34
C SER A 150 4.05 -11.19 -6.51
N PHE A 151 5.32 -10.77 -6.44
CA PHE A 151 5.73 -9.39 -6.72
C PHE A 151 5.31 -8.92 -8.12
N ASN A 152 5.53 -9.75 -9.15
CA ASN A 152 5.15 -9.42 -10.52
C ASN A 152 3.64 -9.30 -10.70
N VAL A 153 2.87 -10.20 -10.07
CA VAL A 153 1.40 -10.15 -10.10
C VAL A 153 0.88 -8.90 -9.40
N LEU A 154 1.39 -8.59 -8.19
CA LEU A 154 1.03 -7.36 -7.46
C LEU A 154 1.37 -6.11 -8.27
N ARG A 155 2.54 -6.07 -8.90
CA ARG A 155 2.93 -4.97 -9.77
C ARG A 155 1.96 -4.81 -10.94
N SER A 156 1.61 -5.89 -11.62
CA SER A 156 0.65 -5.86 -12.72
C SER A 156 -0.72 -5.33 -12.28
N ARG A 157 -1.21 -5.74 -11.11
CA ARG A 157 -2.49 -5.25 -10.54
C ARG A 157 -2.46 -3.76 -10.27
N ILE A 158 -1.37 -3.29 -9.67
CA ILE A 158 -1.21 -1.88 -9.31
C ILE A 158 -1.07 -1.02 -10.57
N ASP A 159 -0.34 -1.47 -11.57
CA ASP A 159 -0.19 -0.77 -12.86
C ASP A 159 -1.55 -0.59 -13.56
N HIS A 160 -2.46 -1.57 -13.46
CA HIS A 160 -3.82 -1.49 -14.03
C HIS A 160 -4.82 -0.74 -13.15
N PHE A 161 -4.50 -0.52 -11.87
CA PHE A 161 -5.39 0.19 -10.95
C PHE A 161 -5.56 1.68 -11.27
N GLY A 162 -4.66 2.24 -12.09
CA GLY A 162 -4.74 3.61 -12.56
C GLY A 162 -4.13 4.66 -11.61
N VAL A 163 -3.34 4.22 -10.63
CA VAL A 163 -2.52 5.12 -9.81
C VAL A 163 -1.37 5.66 -10.63
N THR A 164 -1.15 6.96 -10.58
CA THR A 164 -0.07 7.61 -11.30
C THR A 164 1.25 7.27 -10.62
N GLN A 165 2.08 6.44 -11.27
CA GLN A 165 3.43 6.04 -10.83
C GLN A 165 3.50 5.48 -9.41
N PRO A 166 2.98 4.27 -9.20
CA PRO A 166 3.19 3.54 -7.96
C PRO A 166 4.67 3.19 -7.80
N ASN A 167 5.18 3.27 -6.58
CA ASN A 167 6.51 2.77 -6.25
C ASN A 167 6.35 1.41 -5.56
N ILE A 168 6.92 0.36 -6.15
CA ILE A 168 6.82 -0.99 -5.62
C ILE A 168 8.23 -1.53 -5.46
N LEU A 169 8.62 -1.79 -4.22
CA LEU A 169 9.96 -2.21 -3.85
C LEU A 169 9.91 -3.53 -3.09
N ARG A 170 10.70 -4.48 -3.51
CA ARG A 170 10.98 -5.67 -2.73
C ARG A 170 12.12 -5.36 -1.76
N LEU A 171 11.88 -5.55 -0.46
CA LEU A 171 12.90 -5.29 0.56
C LEU A 171 13.92 -6.44 0.58
N PRO A 172 15.24 -6.14 0.49
CA PRO A 172 16.28 -7.16 0.49
C PRO A 172 16.26 -7.98 1.79
N ASN A 173 16.55 -9.27 1.69
CA ASN A 173 16.63 -10.20 2.81
C ASN A 173 15.37 -10.28 3.69
N SER A 174 14.23 -9.90 3.15
CA SER A 174 12.94 -10.03 3.80
C SER A 174 11.89 -10.53 2.79
N HIS A 175 10.82 -11.14 3.30
CA HIS A 175 9.69 -11.56 2.46
C HIS A 175 8.67 -10.44 2.29
N ARG A 176 9.13 -9.16 2.35
CA ARG A 176 8.29 -7.97 2.39
C ARG A 176 8.37 -7.19 1.08
N ILE A 177 7.23 -6.62 0.73
CA ILE A 177 7.03 -5.77 -0.44
C ILE A 177 6.47 -4.45 0.05
N LEU A 178 7.16 -3.35 -0.22
CA LEU A 178 6.71 -2.00 0.04
C LEU A 178 5.97 -1.48 -1.19
N VAL A 179 4.78 -0.95 -0.99
CA VAL A 179 3.93 -0.38 -2.05
C VAL A 179 3.53 1.04 -1.65
N GLU A 180 3.96 2.02 -2.43
CA GLU A 180 3.60 3.43 -2.25
C GLU A 180 2.68 3.84 -3.40
N LEU A 181 1.50 4.34 -3.07
CA LEU A 181 0.43 4.70 -4.00
C LEU A 181 0.03 6.16 -3.83
N PRO A 182 0.73 7.09 -4.54
CA PRO A 182 0.43 8.51 -4.44
C PRO A 182 -0.95 8.84 -5.01
N GLY A 183 -1.71 9.68 -4.28
CA GLY A 183 -2.98 10.23 -4.73
C GLY A 183 -4.17 9.26 -4.68
N VAL A 184 -4.05 8.14 -3.99
CA VAL A 184 -5.18 7.23 -3.74
C VAL A 184 -6.19 7.91 -2.82
N LYS A 185 -7.46 7.91 -3.23
CA LYS A 185 -8.59 8.46 -2.45
C LYS A 185 -9.36 7.39 -1.68
N GLU A 186 -9.27 6.11 -2.09
CA GLU A 186 -10.03 4.97 -1.55
C GLU A 186 -9.09 3.90 -0.96
N PRO A 187 -8.63 4.06 0.29
CA PRO A 187 -7.66 3.12 0.89
C PRO A 187 -8.20 1.70 1.01
N GLN A 188 -9.49 1.52 1.31
CA GLN A 188 -10.09 0.19 1.47
C GLN A 188 -10.02 -0.62 0.16
N ARG A 189 -10.36 -0.02 -0.95
CA ARG A 189 -10.29 -0.65 -2.27
C ARG A 189 -8.87 -1.10 -2.62
N VAL A 190 -7.86 -0.32 -2.20
CA VAL A 190 -6.44 -0.72 -2.35
C VAL A 190 -6.11 -1.94 -1.49
N ARG A 191 -6.57 -1.97 -0.24
CA ARG A 191 -6.36 -3.13 0.64
C ARG A 191 -6.94 -4.41 0.02
N ASP A 192 -8.18 -4.34 -0.44
CA ASP A 192 -8.87 -5.47 -1.06
C ASP A 192 -8.14 -5.96 -2.32
N LEU A 193 -7.66 -5.04 -3.17
CA LEU A 193 -6.87 -5.35 -4.35
C LEU A 193 -5.54 -6.04 -4.04
N LEU A 194 -4.84 -5.56 -3.01
CA LEU A 194 -3.51 -6.06 -2.65
C LEU A 194 -3.56 -7.39 -1.90
N GLN A 195 -4.60 -7.64 -1.10
CA GLN A 195 -4.76 -8.88 -0.33
C GLN A 195 -5.43 -10.00 -1.14
N GLY A 196 -6.20 -9.67 -2.16
CA GLY A 196 -6.86 -10.64 -3.01
C GLY A 196 -5.86 -11.60 -3.69
N THR A 197 -6.07 -12.91 -3.54
CA THR A 197 -5.20 -13.92 -4.16
C THR A 197 -5.53 -14.15 -5.64
N ALA A 198 -6.70 -13.69 -6.10
CA ALA A 198 -7.27 -13.95 -7.42
C ALA A 198 -7.41 -15.45 -7.74
N SER A 199 -7.69 -16.24 -6.72
CA SER A 199 -7.99 -17.66 -6.91
C SER A 199 -9.40 -17.82 -7.47
N LEU A 200 -9.51 -17.76 -8.81
CA LEU A 200 -10.77 -18.00 -9.49
C LEU A 200 -11.00 -19.51 -9.62
N GLU A 201 -12.20 -19.95 -9.27
CA GLU A 201 -12.61 -21.36 -9.26
C GLU A 201 -14.02 -21.47 -9.83
N PHE A 202 -14.27 -22.51 -10.63
CA PHE A 202 -15.58 -22.81 -11.17
C PHE A 202 -16.07 -24.14 -10.59
N TRP A 203 -17.23 -24.08 -9.92
CA TRP A 203 -17.77 -25.20 -9.19
C TRP A 203 -19.22 -25.51 -9.59
N THR A 204 -19.56 -26.77 -9.67
CA THR A 204 -20.97 -27.17 -9.73
C THR A 204 -21.64 -26.98 -8.37
N THR A 205 -22.93 -26.65 -8.34
CA THR A 205 -23.67 -26.42 -7.11
C THR A 205 -24.73 -27.49 -6.88
N TYR A 206 -25.09 -27.68 -5.62
CA TYR A 206 -26.36 -28.32 -5.27
C TYR A 206 -27.53 -27.35 -5.50
N ASP A 207 -28.71 -27.88 -5.83
CA ASP A 207 -29.94 -27.06 -5.80
C ASP A 207 -30.43 -26.92 -4.35
N ALA A 208 -30.93 -25.74 -4.00
CA ALA A 208 -31.45 -25.48 -2.67
C ALA A 208 -32.50 -26.50 -2.22
N ARG A 209 -33.32 -27.01 -3.16
CA ARG A 209 -34.34 -28.03 -2.89
C ARG A 209 -33.72 -29.38 -2.50
N GLU A 210 -32.55 -29.71 -2.96
CA GLU A 210 -31.83 -30.95 -2.59
C GLU A 210 -31.27 -30.84 -1.16
N VAL A 211 -30.84 -29.64 -0.75
CA VAL A 211 -30.16 -29.40 0.53
C VAL A 211 -31.14 -29.04 1.66
N LEU A 212 -32.26 -28.42 1.35
CA LEU A 212 -33.28 -27.98 2.35
C LEU A 212 -33.74 -29.10 3.32
N PRO A 213 -34.07 -30.33 2.87
CA PRO A 213 -34.44 -31.41 3.80
C PRO A 213 -33.32 -31.76 4.78
N ILE A 214 -32.07 -31.64 4.35
CA ILE A 214 -30.89 -31.91 5.17
C ILE A 214 -30.69 -30.79 6.17
N LEU A 215 -30.87 -29.50 5.78
CA LEU A 215 -30.85 -28.35 6.70
C LEU A 215 -31.90 -28.47 7.77
N VAL A 216 -33.15 -28.91 7.44
CA VAL A 216 -34.21 -29.16 8.41
C VAL A 216 -33.79 -30.26 9.40
N SER A 217 -33.16 -31.31 8.93
CA SER A 217 -32.67 -32.39 9.80
C SER A 217 -31.51 -31.91 10.71
N ALA A 218 -30.62 -31.06 10.18
CA ALA A 218 -29.56 -30.43 10.94
C ALA A 218 -30.06 -29.51 12.04
N ASP A 219 -31.07 -28.68 11.75
CA ASP A 219 -31.71 -27.80 12.73
C ASP A 219 -32.34 -28.61 13.89
N LYS A 220 -33.11 -29.68 13.59
CA LYS A 220 -33.67 -30.61 14.59
C LYS A 220 -32.59 -31.28 15.43
N PHE A 221 -31.45 -31.66 14.82
CA PHE A 221 -30.34 -32.28 15.52
C PHE A 221 -29.69 -31.29 16.51
N ILE A 222 -29.39 -30.07 16.06
CA ILE A 222 -28.83 -29.01 16.90
C ILE A 222 -29.74 -28.70 18.08
N ARG A 223 -31.05 -28.61 17.84
CA ARG A 223 -32.07 -28.45 18.92
C ARG A 223 -31.98 -29.56 19.93
N SER A 224 -31.87 -30.83 19.50
CA SER A 224 -31.80 -31.97 20.40
C SER A 224 -30.53 -31.98 21.27
N GLU A 225 -29.40 -31.56 20.73
CA GLU A 225 -28.13 -31.38 21.46
C GLU A 225 -28.19 -30.27 22.50
N GLN A 226 -28.78 -29.11 22.14
CA GLN A 226 -28.96 -27.99 23.06
C GLN A 226 -29.92 -28.32 24.22
N SER A 227 -30.95 -29.12 23.95
CA SER A 227 -31.89 -29.60 24.96
C SER A 227 -31.31 -30.66 25.90
N ALA A 228 -30.22 -31.35 25.49
CA ALA A 228 -29.55 -32.41 26.26
C ALA A 228 -28.38 -31.88 27.15
N GLN A 229 -27.98 -30.64 27.03
CA GLN A 229 -26.97 -30.02 27.91
C GLN A 229 -27.70 -29.35 29.10
N PRO A 230 -27.48 -29.76 30.37
CA PRO A 230 -28.01 -29.06 31.53
C PRO A 230 -27.30 -27.70 31.64
N ALA A 231 -28.09 -26.66 31.89
CA ALA A 231 -27.68 -25.28 32.04
C ALA A 231 -26.47 -25.12 32.97
N ALA A 232 -25.31 -24.78 32.43
CA ALA A 232 -24.15 -24.33 33.18
C ALA A 232 -23.73 -22.94 32.67
N GLY A 233 -24.08 -21.93 33.47
CA GLY A 233 -23.39 -20.63 33.50
C GLY A 233 -23.87 -19.60 32.48
N GLU A 234 -24.85 -18.81 32.87
CA GLU A 234 -25.15 -17.49 32.28
C GLU A 234 -23.93 -16.60 32.42
N ALA A 235 -23.37 -16.17 31.28
CA ALA A 235 -22.57 -14.95 31.20
C ALA A 235 -23.45 -13.93 30.45
N GLU A 236 -23.92 -12.95 31.19
CA GLU A 236 -24.70 -11.80 30.70
C GLU A 236 -23.91 -11.07 29.59
N VAL A 237 -24.48 -11.07 28.40
CA VAL A 237 -24.22 -10.02 27.40
C VAL A 237 -25.53 -9.29 27.22
N SER A 238 -25.60 -8.09 27.80
CA SER A 238 -26.74 -7.20 27.75
C SER A 238 -27.12 -6.85 26.31
N ALA A 239 -28.35 -7.28 25.96
CA ALA A 239 -29.03 -6.84 24.75
C ALA A 239 -29.77 -5.52 25.05
N GLU A 240 -29.36 -4.44 24.41
CA GLU A 240 -30.18 -3.25 24.29
C GLU A 240 -30.05 -2.68 22.86
N ALA A 241 -30.95 -3.12 22.00
CA ALA A 241 -31.48 -2.38 20.87
C ALA A 241 -32.61 -3.18 20.23
N ALA A 242 -33.77 -3.04 20.79
CA ALA A 242 -35.01 -3.55 20.17
C ALA A 242 -35.76 -2.42 19.50
N SER A 243 -36.38 -2.76 18.38
CA SER A 243 -37.58 -2.15 17.80
C SER A 243 -37.36 -0.96 16.87
N THR A 244 -37.43 -1.27 15.58
CA THR A 244 -38.54 -0.78 14.73
C THR A 244 -38.54 -1.56 13.42
N ALA A 245 -39.52 -2.43 13.20
CA ALA A 245 -39.82 -3.08 11.94
C ALA A 245 -40.82 -2.25 11.13
N PRO A 246 -40.64 -2.10 9.81
CA PRO A 246 -41.75 -1.85 8.89
C PRO A 246 -42.19 -3.15 8.20
N ALA A 247 -43.49 -3.20 7.96
CA ALA A 247 -44.27 -4.33 7.56
C ALA A 247 -43.99 -4.90 6.16
N ALA A 248 -44.23 -6.19 6.05
CA ALA A 248 -44.08 -7.09 4.91
C ALA A 248 -44.74 -6.64 3.61
N GLY A 249 -44.00 -6.84 2.51
CA GLY A 249 -44.52 -6.91 1.14
C GLY A 249 -44.59 -8.36 0.68
N GLU A 250 -45.70 -8.74 0.10
CA GLU A 250 -46.12 -10.07 -0.29
C GLU A 250 -45.19 -10.74 -1.32
N THR A 251 -44.68 -11.93 -1.00
CA THR A 251 -44.23 -12.90 -2.00
C THR A 251 -45.09 -14.15 -1.91
N SER A 252 -46.18 -14.15 -2.69
CA SER A 252 -47.03 -15.32 -2.92
C SER A 252 -46.54 -16.08 -4.15
N GLY A 253 -46.21 -17.35 -3.98
CA GLY A 253 -46.13 -18.27 -5.09
C GLY A 253 -45.16 -19.45 -4.91
N LEU A 254 -45.73 -20.64 -4.83
CA LEU A 254 -45.15 -21.99 -4.93
C LEU A 254 -44.65 -22.62 -3.62
N ILE A 255 -45.63 -23.04 -2.81
CA ILE A 255 -45.44 -24.11 -1.84
C ILE A 255 -46.42 -25.24 -2.20
N ALA A 256 -45.96 -26.22 -2.96
CA ALA A 256 -46.64 -27.49 -3.12
C ALA A 256 -45.56 -28.58 -3.12
N GLU A 257 -45.77 -29.54 -2.22
CA GLU A 257 -45.00 -30.78 -2.03
C GLU A 257 -43.73 -30.72 -1.19
N VAL A 258 -43.89 -30.48 0.08
CA VAL A 258 -42.90 -30.90 1.09
C VAL A 258 -43.72 -31.53 2.26
N GLY A 259 -43.27 -32.69 2.78
CA GLY A 259 -44.02 -33.41 3.81
C GLY A 259 -44.36 -32.61 5.06
N ALA A 260 -45.25 -33.09 5.90
CA ALA A 260 -45.88 -32.35 7.00
C ALA A 260 -44.90 -31.61 7.96
N ASP A 261 -43.65 -32.07 8.07
CA ASP A 261 -42.63 -31.46 8.93
C ASP A 261 -41.95 -30.24 8.28
N SER A 262 -41.90 -30.17 6.96
CA SER A 262 -41.45 -29.01 6.23
C SER A 262 -42.51 -27.91 6.14
N ALA A 263 -43.77 -28.22 6.42
CA ALA A 263 -44.85 -27.26 6.41
C ALA A 263 -44.76 -26.29 7.62
N SER A 264 -44.30 -26.76 8.78
CA SER A 264 -44.12 -25.91 9.97
C SER A 264 -42.98 -24.92 9.83
N VAL A 265 -41.87 -25.37 9.21
CA VAL A 265 -40.72 -24.53 8.88
C VAL A 265 -41.09 -23.52 7.79
N ALA A 266 -41.86 -23.93 6.79
CA ALA A 266 -42.37 -23.04 5.75
C ALA A 266 -43.37 -22.01 6.26
N GLU A 267 -44.10 -22.29 7.32
CA GLU A 267 -45.05 -21.38 7.97
C GLU A 267 -44.31 -20.34 8.85
N SER A 268 -43.28 -20.77 9.57
CA SER A 268 -42.40 -19.87 10.31
C SER A 268 -41.59 -18.95 9.39
N ALA A 269 -41.17 -19.42 8.20
CA ALA A 269 -40.55 -18.61 7.18
C ALA A 269 -41.45 -17.51 6.60
N ARG A 270 -42.77 -17.78 6.52
CA ARG A 270 -43.76 -16.78 6.10
C ARG A 270 -43.99 -15.68 7.13
N THR A 271 -43.74 -15.96 8.40
CA THR A 271 -43.91 -15.01 9.50
C THR A 271 -42.62 -14.27 9.87
N GLY A 272 -41.49 -14.70 9.33
CA GLY A 272 -40.16 -14.06 9.57
C GLY A 272 -39.66 -14.17 11.01
N ASN A 273 -40.22 -15.08 11.80
CA ASN A 273 -39.98 -15.19 13.24
C ASN A 273 -39.63 -16.64 13.60
N TYR A 274 -38.31 -16.98 13.47
CA TYR A 274 -37.78 -18.23 13.98
C TYR A 274 -37.38 -18.07 15.44
N ASP A 275 -37.99 -18.85 16.33
CA ASP A 275 -37.60 -18.91 17.73
C ASP A 275 -36.28 -19.67 17.85
N ARG A 276 -35.28 -19.07 18.53
CA ARG A 276 -33.95 -19.63 18.71
C ARG A 276 -33.91 -20.93 19.50
N GLU A 277 -34.93 -21.15 20.36
CA GLU A 277 -35.09 -22.40 21.10
C GLU A 277 -35.72 -23.52 20.25
N GLU A 278 -36.59 -23.16 19.32
CA GLU A 278 -37.26 -24.13 18.45
C GLU A 278 -36.50 -24.44 17.15
N ASN A 279 -35.80 -23.45 16.60
CA ASN A 279 -35.09 -23.55 15.32
C ASN A 279 -33.74 -22.83 15.40
N PRO A 280 -32.75 -23.37 16.11
CA PRO A 280 -31.49 -22.69 16.40
C PRO A 280 -30.68 -22.33 15.15
N LEU A 281 -30.69 -23.16 14.11
CA LEU A 281 -30.03 -22.88 12.84
C LEU A 281 -30.79 -21.83 12.02
N PHE A 282 -32.14 -21.98 11.93
CA PHE A 282 -32.94 -21.08 11.13
C PHE A 282 -33.19 -19.71 11.79
N ALA A 283 -32.94 -19.57 13.07
CA ALA A 283 -32.93 -18.26 13.75
C ALA A 283 -31.79 -17.36 13.27
N VAL A 284 -30.69 -17.95 12.70
CA VAL A 284 -29.53 -17.23 12.18
C VAL A 284 -29.31 -17.40 10.66
N LEU A 285 -29.96 -18.39 10.03
CA LEU A 285 -29.93 -18.66 8.60
C LEU A 285 -31.35 -18.74 8.06
N ASP A 286 -31.75 -17.77 7.25
CA ASP A 286 -33.05 -17.81 6.54
C ASP A 286 -32.96 -18.79 5.34
N PRO A 287 -33.65 -19.94 5.37
CA PRO A 287 -33.50 -20.96 4.36
C PRO A 287 -34.19 -20.57 3.03
N SER A 288 -33.59 -20.93 1.92
CA SER A 288 -34.15 -20.69 0.57
C SER A 288 -35.07 -21.83 0.14
N PHE A 289 -36.34 -21.48 -0.11
CA PHE A 289 -37.37 -22.42 -0.63
C PHE A 289 -37.53 -22.36 -2.15
N ALA A 290 -36.94 -21.35 -2.78
CA ALA A 290 -37.19 -21.02 -4.18
C ALA A 290 -36.42 -21.89 -5.21
N GLY A 291 -35.58 -22.79 -4.82
CA GLY A 291 -34.69 -23.52 -5.73
C GLY A 291 -33.66 -22.61 -6.38
N GLY A 292 -32.50 -23.17 -6.70
CA GLY A 292 -31.35 -22.44 -7.25
C GLY A 292 -30.09 -22.79 -6.48
N ALA A 293 -29.03 -22.02 -6.65
CA ALA A 293 -27.74 -22.30 -6.03
C ALA A 293 -27.65 -21.83 -4.56
N ALA A 294 -28.38 -20.78 -4.18
CA ALA A 294 -28.38 -20.25 -2.82
C ALA A 294 -29.31 -21.08 -1.92
N ILE A 295 -28.77 -21.66 -0.85
CA ILE A 295 -29.48 -22.51 0.08
C ILE A 295 -30.11 -21.75 1.25
N GLY A 296 -29.66 -20.52 1.51
CA GLY A 296 -30.15 -19.61 2.54
C GLY A 296 -29.45 -18.29 2.51
N ALA A 297 -29.85 -17.39 3.42
CA ALA A 297 -29.24 -16.09 3.60
C ALA A 297 -29.09 -15.72 5.08
N ALA A 298 -28.05 -14.99 5.46
CA ALA A 298 -27.82 -14.56 6.84
C ALA A 298 -27.23 -13.15 6.89
N TYR A 299 -27.39 -12.48 8.03
CA TYR A 299 -26.67 -11.25 8.29
C TYR A 299 -25.18 -11.51 8.53
N LYS A 300 -24.35 -10.53 8.23
CA LYS A 300 -22.89 -10.63 8.41
C LYS A 300 -22.49 -11.05 9.83
N ALA A 301 -23.19 -10.54 10.83
CA ALA A 301 -22.95 -10.88 12.23
C ALA A 301 -23.23 -12.36 12.55
N ASP A 302 -24.19 -12.99 11.85
CA ASP A 302 -24.63 -14.36 12.11
C ASP A 302 -23.85 -15.41 11.31
N MET A 303 -23.08 -15.00 10.30
CA MET A 303 -22.29 -15.92 9.43
C MET A 303 -21.36 -16.82 10.25
N ALA A 304 -20.74 -16.29 11.31
CA ALA A 304 -19.86 -17.06 12.19
C ALA A 304 -20.62 -18.15 12.95
N ALA A 305 -21.84 -17.86 13.44
CA ALA A 305 -22.71 -18.80 14.12
C ALA A 305 -23.20 -19.91 13.16
N VAL A 306 -23.61 -19.56 11.94
CA VAL A 306 -24.00 -20.53 10.91
C VAL A 306 -22.83 -21.46 10.59
N ASN A 307 -21.63 -20.91 10.38
CA ASN A 307 -20.43 -21.72 10.11
C ASN A 307 -20.13 -22.66 11.27
N ALA A 308 -20.25 -22.21 12.52
CA ALA A 308 -20.04 -23.04 13.71
C ALA A 308 -21.04 -24.20 13.79
N TYR A 309 -22.31 -23.96 13.49
CA TYR A 309 -23.33 -25.02 13.47
C TYR A 309 -23.05 -26.05 12.37
N LEU A 310 -22.77 -25.60 11.14
CA LEU A 310 -22.49 -26.48 10.01
C LEU A 310 -21.15 -27.23 10.10
N ALA A 311 -20.21 -26.73 10.89
CA ALA A 311 -18.90 -27.35 11.12
C ALA A 311 -18.91 -28.42 12.24
N GLN A 312 -19.99 -28.54 13.04
CA GLN A 312 -20.09 -29.59 14.06
C GLN A 312 -20.00 -30.98 13.43
N PRO A 313 -19.13 -31.88 13.92
CA PRO A 313 -18.93 -33.18 13.28
C PRO A 313 -20.19 -33.98 13.05
N ALA A 314 -21.09 -34.01 14.04
CA ALA A 314 -22.34 -34.74 13.95
C ALA A 314 -23.36 -34.10 12.98
N VAL A 315 -23.34 -32.78 12.82
CA VAL A 315 -24.15 -32.08 11.81
C VAL A 315 -23.54 -32.31 10.41
N ARG A 316 -22.21 -32.31 10.31
CA ARG A 316 -21.50 -32.52 9.06
C ARG A 316 -21.76 -33.92 8.47
N GLU A 317 -21.94 -34.94 9.30
CA GLU A 317 -22.28 -36.31 8.88
C GLU A 317 -23.66 -36.44 8.22
N LEU A 318 -24.58 -35.48 8.46
CA LEU A 318 -25.89 -35.44 7.81
C LEU A 318 -25.81 -35.03 6.34
N PHE A 319 -24.75 -34.30 5.97
CA PHE A 319 -24.55 -33.81 4.61
C PHE A 319 -23.70 -34.77 3.76
N PRO A 320 -23.87 -34.75 2.42
CA PRO A 320 -22.98 -35.46 1.54
C PRO A 320 -21.51 -35.09 1.78
N ALA A 321 -20.60 -36.07 1.66
CA ALA A 321 -19.19 -35.84 1.89
C ALA A 321 -18.56 -34.82 0.93
N ASP A 322 -19.15 -34.69 -0.26
CA ASP A 322 -18.72 -33.81 -1.36
C ASP A 322 -19.37 -32.40 -1.32
N ILE A 323 -20.10 -32.05 -0.25
CA ILE A 323 -20.66 -30.69 -0.09
C ILE A 323 -19.69 -29.74 0.58
N LEU A 324 -19.57 -28.51 0.06
CA LEU A 324 -18.80 -27.42 0.65
C LEU A 324 -19.66 -26.15 0.70
N PHE A 325 -19.67 -25.47 1.84
CA PHE A 325 -20.44 -24.24 2.00
C PHE A 325 -19.54 -23.02 1.73
N LYS A 326 -20.03 -22.07 0.91
CA LYS A 326 -19.37 -20.81 0.60
C LYS A 326 -20.37 -19.66 0.62
N TRP A 327 -19.93 -18.51 1.11
CA TRP A 327 -20.73 -17.30 1.19
C TRP A 327 -20.61 -16.46 -0.08
N GLY A 328 -21.65 -15.67 -0.38
CA GLY A 328 -21.61 -14.61 -1.38
C GLY A 328 -20.65 -13.49 -0.98
N VAL A 329 -20.09 -12.80 -1.96
CA VAL A 329 -19.08 -11.75 -1.74
C VAL A 329 -19.65 -10.50 -1.06
N LYS A 330 -20.93 -10.17 -1.32
CA LYS A 330 -21.61 -9.00 -0.73
C LYS A 330 -23.03 -9.33 -0.35
N GLY A 331 -23.59 -8.52 0.56
CA GLY A 331 -25.00 -8.58 0.89
C GLY A 331 -25.85 -8.07 -0.26
N ASP A 332 -27.04 -8.64 -0.42
CA ASP A 332 -28.00 -8.26 -1.45
C ASP A 332 -29.04 -7.30 -0.83
N ASP A 333 -29.18 -6.11 -1.40
CA ASP A 333 -30.12 -5.08 -0.95
C ASP A 333 -31.60 -5.53 -1.06
N HIS A 334 -31.88 -6.49 -1.95
CA HIS A 334 -33.22 -7.09 -2.08
C HIS A 334 -33.63 -7.96 -0.88
N ILE A 335 -32.66 -8.36 -0.03
CA ILE A 335 -32.86 -9.15 1.17
C ILE A 335 -32.27 -8.47 2.42
N ASP A 336 -32.41 -7.18 2.53
CA ASP A 336 -31.95 -6.34 3.66
C ASP A 336 -30.43 -6.45 3.93
N GLY A 337 -29.62 -6.52 2.87
CA GLY A 337 -28.16 -6.62 2.97
C GLY A 337 -27.65 -7.95 3.50
N ARG A 338 -28.48 -9.01 3.55
CA ARG A 338 -28.06 -10.36 3.94
C ARG A 338 -27.19 -11.00 2.88
N TYR A 339 -26.30 -11.89 3.28
CA TYR A 339 -25.38 -12.64 2.45
C TYR A 339 -25.95 -14.01 2.11
N TYR A 340 -25.92 -14.38 0.84
CA TYR A 340 -26.34 -15.71 0.39
C TYR A 340 -25.33 -16.79 0.78
N LEU A 341 -25.81 -17.94 1.27
CA LEU A 341 -25.03 -19.16 1.47
C LEU A 341 -25.26 -20.12 0.30
N TYR A 342 -24.18 -20.63 -0.26
CA TYR A 342 -24.19 -21.55 -1.41
C TYR A 342 -23.66 -22.92 -1.00
N ALA A 343 -24.25 -23.98 -1.57
CA ALA A 343 -23.78 -25.34 -1.43
C ALA A 343 -23.04 -25.77 -2.72
N ILE A 344 -21.73 -25.86 -2.60
CA ILE A 344 -20.82 -26.27 -3.68
C ILE A 344 -20.68 -27.78 -3.68
N ARG A 345 -20.62 -28.40 -4.88
CA ARG A 345 -20.34 -29.82 -5.04
C ARG A 345 -18.88 -30.04 -5.45
N VAL A 346 -18.12 -30.71 -4.60
CA VAL A 346 -16.73 -31.11 -4.88
C VAL A 346 -16.74 -32.38 -5.69
N SER A 347 -16.56 -32.26 -7.01
CA SER A 347 -16.65 -33.38 -7.95
C SER A 347 -15.32 -34.04 -8.26
N THR A 348 -14.22 -33.48 -7.81
CA THR A 348 -12.84 -33.94 -8.05
C THR A 348 -12.31 -34.72 -6.84
N PRO A 349 -11.56 -35.81 -7.07
CA PRO A 349 -11.02 -36.65 -5.98
C PRO A 349 -9.99 -35.91 -5.12
N ASP A 350 -9.30 -34.92 -5.69
CA ASP A 350 -8.27 -34.10 -5.02
C ASP A 350 -8.86 -32.86 -4.29
N GLY A 351 -10.18 -32.70 -4.31
CA GLY A 351 -10.87 -31.58 -3.66
C GLY A 351 -10.65 -30.22 -4.30
N LYS A 352 -9.96 -30.14 -5.45
CA LYS A 352 -9.73 -28.90 -6.19
C LYS A 352 -10.88 -28.60 -7.15
N ALA A 353 -10.98 -27.34 -7.56
CA ALA A 353 -11.96 -26.94 -8.54
C ALA A 353 -11.73 -27.67 -9.89
N PRO A 354 -12.80 -28.14 -10.57
CA PRO A 354 -12.68 -28.75 -11.90
C PRO A 354 -12.04 -27.82 -12.92
N LEU A 355 -12.22 -26.51 -12.75
CA LEU A 355 -11.66 -25.47 -13.60
C LEU A 355 -11.25 -24.30 -12.73
N ASP A 356 -10.05 -23.78 -12.90
CA ASP A 356 -9.52 -22.64 -12.17
C ASP A 356 -9.17 -21.44 -13.07
N GLY A 357 -8.70 -20.35 -12.48
CA GLY A 357 -8.37 -19.11 -13.18
C GLY A 357 -7.18 -19.18 -14.12
N SER A 358 -6.37 -20.25 -14.10
CA SER A 358 -5.21 -20.42 -14.99
C SER A 358 -5.59 -20.53 -16.47
N VAL A 359 -6.84 -20.92 -16.73
CA VAL A 359 -7.37 -21.03 -18.08
C VAL A 359 -7.89 -19.73 -18.68
N VAL A 360 -8.03 -18.66 -17.88
CA VAL A 360 -8.48 -17.35 -18.35
C VAL A 360 -7.32 -16.62 -19.02
N THR A 361 -7.52 -16.25 -20.28
CA THR A 361 -6.51 -15.54 -21.08
C THR A 361 -6.74 -14.03 -21.13
N GLU A 362 -8.01 -13.61 -21.07
CA GLU A 362 -8.41 -12.22 -21.15
C GLU A 362 -9.72 -12.00 -20.39
N ALA A 363 -9.81 -10.91 -19.64
CA ALA A 363 -11.03 -10.46 -18.99
C ALA A 363 -11.24 -8.96 -19.24
N THR A 364 -12.46 -8.56 -19.58
CA THR A 364 -12.84 -7.17 -19.89
C THR A 364 -14.18 -6.83 -19.28
N GLU A 365 -14.31 -5.58 -18.76
CA GLU A 365 -15.57 -5.06 -18.30
C GLU A 365 -16.50 -4.72 -19.48
N GLN A 366 -17.77 -5.04 -19.34
CA GLN A 366 -18.80 -4.72 -20.34
C GLN A 366 -20.10 -4.27 -19.65
N TYR A 367 -20.90 -3.46 -20.34
CA TYR A 367 -22.25 -3.20 -19.87
C TYR A 367 -23.15 -4.37 -20.23
N ALA A 368 -23.96 -4.83 -19.29
CA ALA A 368 -24.93 -5.87 -19.54
C ALA A 368 -25.91 -5.44 -20.65
N GLN A 369 -26.23 -6.36 -21.57
CA GLN A 369 -27.10 -6.05 -22.72
C GLN A 369 -28.53 -5.61 -22.31
N ARG A 370 -28.94 -5.86 -21.08
CA ARG A 370 -30.25 -5.47 -20.52
C ARG A 370 -30.06 -5.01 -19.09
N GLY A 371 -29.82 -3.70 -18.88
CA GLY A 371 -29.76 -3.10 -17.56
C GLY A 371 -28.64 -2.07 -17.42
N ALA A 372 -28.56 -1.43 -16.25
CA ALA A 372 -27.53 -0.48 -15.89
C ALA A 372 -26.34 -1.17 -15.17
N THR A 373 -26.37 -2.50 -15.00
CA THR A 373 -25.33 -3.26 -14.31
C THR A 373 -24.19 -3.60 -15.26
N ALA A 374 -22.98 -3.71 -14.69
CA ALA A 374 -21.79 -4.14 -15.43
C ALA A 374 -21.58 -5.66 -15.29
N GLU A 375 -20.92 -6.26 -16.27
CA GLU A 375 -20.49 -7.66 -16.24
C GLU A 375 -19.04 -7.78 -16.68
N VAL A 376 -18.35 -8.85 -16.29
CA VAL A 376 -16.99 -9.14 -16.73
C VAL A 376 -17.04 -10.26 -17.75
N SER A 377 -16.72 -9.92 -19.01
CA SER A 377 -16.53 -10.90 -20.08
C SER A 377 -15.13 -11.52 -19.95
N MET A 378 -15.04 -12.85 -20.04
CA MET A 378 -13.78 -13.57 -19.98
C MET A 378 -13.64 -14.53 -21.17
N THR A 379 -12.39 -14.69 -21.60
CA THR A 379 -12.00 -15.62 -22.67
C THR A 379 -11.05 -16.66 -22.09
N MET A 380 -11.27 -17.93 -22.44
CA MET A 380 -10.48 -19.07 -21.96
C MET A 380 -9.54 -19.58 -23.03
N ASN A 381 -8.43 -20.21 -22.63
CA ASN A 381 -7.54 -20.95 -23.52
C ASN A 381 -8.20 -22.22 -24.08
N ALA A 382 -7.53 -22.98 -24.95
CA ALA A 382 -8.09 -24.15 -25.60
C ALA A 382 -8.48 -25.27 -24.62
N GLU A 383 -7.68 -25.50 -23.58
CA GLU A 383 -7.95 -26.49 -22.52
C GLU A 383 -9.15 -26.09 -21.68
N GLY A 384 -9.17 -24.85 -21.21
CA GLY A 384 -10.31 -24.29 -20.45
C GLY A 384 -11.59 -24.28 -21.27
N THR A 385 -11.52 -23.97 -22.57
CA THR A 385 -12.68 -24.03 -23.48
C THR A 385 -13.28 -25.45 -23.56
N GLN A 386 -12.44 -26.46 -23.65
CA GLN A 386 -12.91 -27.86 -23.73
C GLN A 386 -13.55 -28.28 -22.39
N GLU A 387 -12.93 -28.01 -21.29
CA GLU A 387 -13.43 -28.36 -19.96
C GLU A 387 -14.70 -27.57 -19.62
N TRP A 388 -14.76 -26.29 -19.95
CA TRP A 388 -15.94 -25.45 -19.75
C TRP A 388 -17.12 -25.93 -20.60
N ALA A 389 -16.86 -26.33 -21.83
CA ALA A 389 -17.88 -26.92 -22.69
C ALA A 389 -18.42 -28.28 -22.15
N ARG A 390 -17.55 -29.12 -21.55
CA ARG A 390 -17.95 -30.33 -20.85
C ARG A 390 -18.80 -30.01 -19.62
N MET A 391 -18.28 -29.13 -18.72
CA MET A 391 -18.91 -28.77 -17.48
C MET A 391 -20.28 -28.11 -17.69
N THR A 392 -20.39 -27.18 -18.64
CA THR A 392 -21.67 -26.54 -18.97
C THR A 392 -22.63 -27.51 -19.66
N GLY A 393 -22.12 -28.42 -20.53
CA GLY A 393 -22.93 -29.42 -21.19
C GLY A 393 -23.56 -30.46 -20.26
N GLU A 394 -22.85 -30.88 -19.22
CA GLU A 394 -23.31 -31.83 -18.20
C GLU A 394 -24.28 -31.18 -17.16
N ASN A 395 -24.27 -29.86 -17.02
CA ASN A 395 -25.02 -29.14 -16.01
C ASN A 395 -26.10 -28.19 -16.59
N ILE A 396 -26.64 -28.51 -17.79
CA ILE A 396 -27.73 -27.70 -18.37
C ILE A 396 -28.93 -27.67 -17.40
N GLY A 397 -29.43 -26.49 -17.13
CA GLY A 397 -30.52 -26.24 -16.17
C GLY A 397 -30.13 -26.21 -14.72
N LYS A 398 -28.87 -26.50 -14.36
CA LYS A 398 -28.27 -26.33 -13.02
C LYS A 398 -27.43 -25.04 -12.96
N CYS A 399 -26.98 -24.70 -11.77
CA CYS A 399 -26.11 -23.53 -11.56
C CYS A 399 -24.63 -23.95 -11.48
N ILE A 400 -23.75 -23.05 -11.95
CA ILE A 400 -22.31 -23.15 -11.77
C ILE A 400 -21.87 -21.91 -11.00
N ALA A 401 -21.27 -22.10 -9.82
CA ALA A 401 -20.73 -21.02 -9.03
C ALA A 401 -19.38 -20.58 -9.53
N ILE A 402 -19.19 -19.28 -9.64
CA ILE A 402 -17.94 -18.59 -9.91
C ILE A 402 -17.44 -18.05 -8.57
N VAL A 403 -16.41 -18.70 -8.06
CA VAL A 403 -15.83 -18.41 -6.75
C VAL A 403 -14.50 -17.71 -6.95
N LEU A 404 -14.30 -16.62 -6.24
CA LEU A 404 -13.02 -15.90 -6.23
C LEU A 404 -12.60 -15.70 -4.77
N ASP A 405 -11.40 -16.12 -4.44
CA ASP A 405 -10.83 -16.00 -3.08
C ASP A 405 -11.74 -16.58 -1.96
N GLY A 406 -12.45 -17.68 -2.30
CA GLY A 406 -13.32 -18.38 -1.36
C GLY A 406 -14.74 -17.88 -1.27
N TYR A 407 -15.08 -16.75 -1.90
CA TYR A 407 -16.44 -16.19 -1.95
C TYR A 407 -17.10 -16.39 -3.30
N VAL A 408 -18.41 -16.61 -3.29
CA VAL A 408 -19.20 -16.74 -4.53
C VAL A 408 -19.54 -15.35 -5.06
N TYR A 409 -19.02 -15.03 -6.24
CA TYR A 409 -19.33 -13.78 -6.95
C TYR A 409 -20.62 -13.88 -7.75
N SER A 410 -20.85 -15.06 -8.36
CA SER A 410 -22.02 -15.31 -9.16
C SER A 410 -22.26 -16.81 -9.24
N ALA A 411 -23.52 -17.21 -9.38
CA ALA A 411 -23.92 -18.62 -9.59
C ALA A 411 -25.00 -18.72 -10.68
N PRO A 412 -24.67 -18.36 -11.95
CA PRO A 412 -25.65 -18.32 -13.02
C PRO A 412 -26.15 -19.73 -13.37
N ARG A 413 -27.42 -19.78 -13.83
CA ARG A 413 -28.00 -21.01 -14.38
C ARG A 413 -27.48 -21.25 -15.79
N VAL A 414 -27.05 -22.47 -16.06
CA VAL A 414 -26.58 -22.90 -17.39
C VAL A 414 -27.75 -23.07 -18.31
N ASN A 415 -27.89 -22.21 -19.31
CA ASN A 415 -28.97 -22.29 -20.31
C ASN A 415 -28.65 -23.22 -21.47
N GLY A 416 -27.39 -23.55 -21.69
CA GLY A 416 -26.91 -24.44 -22.75
C GLY A 416 -25.40 -24.62 -22.72
N LYS A 417 -24.90 -25.56 -23.52
CA LYS A 417 -23.47 -25.82 -23.66
C LYS A 417 -22.74 -24.59 -24.21
N ILE A 418 -21.66 -24.16 -23.55
CA ILE A 418 -20.81 -23.06 -24.00
C ILE A 418 -19.51 -23.65 -24.59
N ASP A 419 -19.39 -23.64 -25.92
CA ASP A 419 -18.31 -24.26 -26.65
C ASP A 419 -17.28 -23.29 -27.27
N LYS A 420 -17.48 -21.98 -27.09
CA LYS A 420 -16.62 -20.93 -27.66
C LYS A 420 -15.57 -20.37 -26.68
N GLY A 421 -15.50 -20.86 -25.46
CA GLY A 421 -14.55 -20.40 -24.45
C GLY A 421 -14.76 -18.95 -24.01
N GLN A 422 -15.88 -18.34 -24.35
CA GLN A 422 -16.27 -17.01 -23.88
C GLN A 422 -17.41 -17.13 -22.87
N SER A 423 -17.29 -16.47 -21.74
CA SER A 423 -18.29 -16.46 -20.69
C SER A 423 -18.31 -15.12 -19.99
N SER A 424 -19.42 -14.77 -19.32
CA SER A 424 -19.55 -13.55 -18.56
C SER A 424 -19.81 -13.86 -17.09
N ILE A 425 -19.11 -13.15 -16.21
CA ILE A 425 -19.42 -13.11 -14.77
C ILE A 425 -20.46 -12.00 -14.59
N THR A 426 -21.68 -12.42 -14.33
CA THR A 426 -22.81 -11.53 -14.11
C THR A 426 -23.04 -11.37 -12.61
N GLY A 427 -23.38 -10.18 -12.17
CA GLY A 427 -23.64 -9.84 -10.77
C GLY A 427 -24.11 -8.40 -10.68
N ASP A 428 -24.41 -7.95 -9.47
CA ASP A 428 -24.77 -6.57 -9.22
C ASP A 428 -23.50 -5.72 -9.06
N PHE A 429 -22.74 -5.58 -10.19
CA PHE A 429 -21.50 -4.85 -10.22
C PHE A 429 -21.70 -3.41 -10.71
N THR A 430 -21.05 -2.48 -10.05
CA THR A 430 -20.74 -1.19 -10.63
C THR A 430 -19.70 -1.36 -11.73
N ILE A 431 -19.58 -0.40 -12.65
CA ILE A 431 -18.58 -0.49 -13.74
C ILE A 431 -17.15 -0.54 -13.17
N GLN A 432 -16.94 0.11 -12.03
CA GLN A 432 -15.64 0.15 -11.37
C GLN A 432 -15.28 -1.19 -10.73
N GLU A 433 -16.24 -1.84 -10.04
CA GLU A 433 -16.03 -3.20 -9.51
C GLU A 433 -15.79 -4.22 -10.63
N ALA A 434 -16.52 -4.13 -11.75
CA ALA A 434 -16.29 -4.98 -12.90
C ALA A 434 -14.89 -4.78 -13.51
N LYS A 435 -14.42 -3.53 -13.59
CA LYS A 435 -13.08 -3.21 -14.06
C LYS A 435 -12.00 -3.74 -13.12
N ASP A 436 -12.18 -3.58 -11.81
CA ASP A 436 -11.23 -4.10 -10.82
C ASP A 436 -11.17 -5.64 -10.87
N LEU A 437 -12.32 -6.28 -10.98
CA LEU A 437 -12.39 -7.74 -11.14
C LEU A 437 -11.71 -8.20 -12.43
N ALA A 438 -11.93 -7.53 -13.56
CA ALA A 438 -11.26 -7.83 -14.82
C ALA A 438 -9.73 -7.67 -14.70
N ASN A 439 -9.26 -6.62 -14.04
CA ASN A 439 -7.84 -6.39 -13.79
C ASN A 439 -7.21 -7.48 -12.90
N VAL A 440 -7.92 -7.90 -11.85
CA VAL A 440 -7.49 -8.98 -10.95
C VAL A 440 -7.37 -10.31 -11.74
N LEU A 441 -8.35 -10.62 -12.58
CA LEU A 441 -8.34 -11.83 -13.41
C LEU A 441 -7.21 -11.83 -14.46
N ASN A 442 -7.01 -10.68 -15.13
CA ASN A 442 -5.92 -10.52 -16.11
C ASN A 442 -4.52 -10.61 -15.47
N SER A 443 -4.39 -10.19 -14.24
CA SER A 443 -3.12 -10.27 -13.49
C SER A 443 -2.78 -11.68 -13.03
N GLY A 444 -3.77 -12.57 -12.98
CA GLY A 444 -3.64 -13.96 -12.58
C GLY A 444 -3.54 -14.19 -11.07
N LYS A 445 -3.48 -15.48 -10.71
CA LYS A 445 -3.40 -15.94 -9.32
C LYS A 445 -2.05 -15.59 -8.70
N VAL A 446 -2.07 -15.10 -7.47
CA VAL A 446 -0.87 -14.88 -6.65
C VAL A 446 -0.39 -16.25 -6.12
N PRO A 447 0.81 -16.69 -6.47
CA PRO A 447 1.31 -18.01 -6.03
C PRO A 447 1.50 -18.13 -4.52
N ALA A 448 1.85 -17.01 -3.87
CA ALA A 448 2.01 -16.90 -2.43
C ALA A 448 1.21 -15.69 -1.93
N PRO A 449 0.15 -15.88 -1.12
CA PRO A 449 -0.66 -14.78 -0.62
C PRO A 449 0.19 -13.80 0.20
N ALA A 450 -0.12 -12.52 0.05
CA ALA A 450 0.55 -11.45 0.77
C ALA A 450 -0.41 -10.82 1.77
N LYS A 451 0.03 -10.67 3.02
CA LYS A 451 -0.74 -10.03 4.09
C LYS A 451 -0.24 -8.62 4.32
N ILE A 452 -1.14 -7.68 4.48
CA ILE A 452 -0.79 -6.33 4.91
C ILE A 452 -0.36 -6.40 6.39
N ILE A 453 0.91 -6.08 6.67
CA ILE A 453 1.44 -6.01 8.03
C ILE A 453 1.47 -4.58 8.57
N GLN A 454 1.50 -3.61 7.66
CA GLN A 454 1.44 -2.20 8.00
C GLN A 454 0.87 -1.44 6.82
N ASP A 455 -0.03 -0.51 7.10
CA ASP A 455 -0.43 0.51 6.13
C ASP A 455 -0.44 1.89 6.78
N THR A 456 -0.25 2.90 5.96
CA THR A 456 -0.27 4.30 6.40
C THR A 456 -0.92 5.13 5.31
N VAL A 457 -2.00 5.81 5.68
CA VAL A 457 -2.68 6.75 4.79
C VAL A 457 -2.16 8.16 5.09
N VAL A 458 -1.62 8.82 4.08
CA VAL A 458 -1.16 10.22 4.17
C VAL A 458 -2.24 11.11 3.59
N GLY A 459 -2.80 11.99 4.42
CA GLY A 459 -3.84 12.93 4.01
C GLY A 459 -3.35 13.94 2.98
N PRO A 460 -4.20 14.37 2.03
CA PRO A 460 -3.84 15.36 1.01
C PRO A 460 -3.50 16.75 1.59
N SER A 461 -4.06 17.11 2.73
CA SER A 461 -3.84 18.39 3.42
C SER A 461 -2.39 18.57 3.84
N LEU A 462 -1.77 17.53 4.39
CA LEU A 462 -0.35 17.54 4.80
C LEU A 462 0.57 17.73 3.57
N GLY A 463 0.25 17.07 2.46
CA GLY A 463 0.98 17.23 1.21
C GLY A 463 0.87 18.65 0.67
N GLN A 464 -0.31 19.26 0.70
CA GLN A 464 -0.52 20.61 0.20
C GLN A 464 0.22 21.67 1.02
N GLU A 465 0.26 21.54 2.35
CA GLU A 465 1.03 22.43 3.21
C GLU A 465 2.54 22.32 2.92
N SER A 466 3.04 21.11 2.76
CA SER A 466 4.43 20.82 2.39
C SER A 466 4.80 21.39 1.01
N ILE A 467 3.90 21.30 0.03
CA ILE A 467 4.08 21.92 -1.30
C ILE A 467 4.18 23.43 -1.16
N ASN A 468 3.26 24.06 -0.45
CA ASN A 468 3.23 25.51 -0.28
C ASN A 468 4.50 26.02 0.41
N ALA A 469 4.93 25.36 1.50
CA ALA A 469 6.16 25.70 2.20
C ALA A 469 7.40 25.48 1.32
N GLY A 470 7.47 24.37 0.59
CA GLY A 470 8.55 24.05 -0.35
C GLY A 470 8.64 25.04 -1.51
N MET A 471 7.50 25.36 -2.13
CA MET A 471 7.43 26.34 -3.22
C MET A 471 7.77 27.76 -2.76
N LEU A 472 7.33 28.17 -1.57
CA LEU A 472 7.70 29.47 -1.00
C LEU A 472 9.21 29.54 -0.77
N SER A 473 9.79 28.50 -0.17
CA SER A 473 11.25 28.40 0.03
C SER A 473 12.03 28.46 -1.29
N PHE A 474 11.55 27.75 -2.31
CA PHE A 474 12.12 27.79 -3.66
C PHE A 474 12.11 29.20 -4.23
N VAL A 475 10.97 29.91 -4.21
CA VAL A 475 10.83 31.27 -4.74
C VAL A 475 11.74 32.24 -3.99
N ILE A 476 11.79 32.17 -2.67
CA ILE A 476 12.66 33.04 -1.84
C ILE A 476 14.13 32.78 -2.20
N ALA A 477 14.58 31.53 -2.22
CA ALA A 477 15.97 31.19 -2.56
C ALA A 477 16.32 31.66 -3.97
N PHE A 478 15.43 31.45 -4.94
CA PHE A 478 15.60 31.86 -6.32
C PHE A 478 15.78 33.38 -6.45
N ILE A 479 14.90 34.16 -5.84
CA ILE A 479 14.97 35.64 -5.86
C ILE A 479 16.28 36.10 -5.19
N LEU A 480 16.68 35.52 -4.07
CA LEU A 480 17.92 35.88 -3.39
C LEU A 480 19.15 35.65 -4.25
N VAL A 481 19.19 34.50 -4.98
CA VAL A 481 20.29 34.16 -5.88
C VAL A 481 20.36 35.15 -7.06
N LEU A 482 19.23 35.44 -7.71
CA LEU A 482 19.16 36.43 -8.79
C LEU A 482 19.63 37.82 -8.33
N LEU A 483 19.14 38.28 -7.16
CA LEU A 483 19.55 39.56 -6.60
C LEU A 483 21.06 39.58 -6.29
N TYR A 484 21.60 38.51 -5.72
CA TYR A 484 23.02 38.40 -5.43
C TYR A 484 23.84 38.53 -6.71
N MET A 485 23.53 37.75 -7.77
CA MET A 485 24.28 37.77 -9.04
C MET A 485 24.17 39.11 -9.74
N GLY A 486 23.00 39.66 -9.89
CA GLY A 486 22.78 40.97 -10.51
C GLY A 486 23.42 42.13 -9.75
N LEU A 487 23.40 42.11 -8.40
CA LEU A 487 24.02 43.11 -7.56
C LEU A 487 25.55 43.00 -7.54
N PHE A 488 26.11 41.77 -7.46
CA PHE A 488 27.55 41.58 -7.29
C PHE A 488 28.34 41.63 -8.63
N TYR A 489 27.82 40.95 -9.69
CA TYR A 489 28.50 40.82 -10.99
C TYR A 489 27.95 41.76 -12.08
N LYS A 490 26.99 42.59 -11.78
CA LYS A 490 26.39 43.58 -12.69
C LYS A 490 25.93 42.96 -14.02
N THR A 491 26.49 43.36 -15.19
CA THR A 491 26.02 42.88 -16.51
C THR A 491 26.28 41.38 -16.71
N ALA A 492 27.40 40.87 -16.25
CA ALA A 492 27.69 39.44 -16.29
C ALA A 492 26.74 38.65 -15.37
N GLY A 493 26.34 39.23 -14.23
CA GLY A 493 25.32 38.64 -13.34
C GLY A 493 23.99 38.39 -14.03
N TRP A 494 23.50 39.37 -14.79
CA TRP A 494 22.24 39.19 -15.56
C TRP A 494 22.34 38.06 -16.60
N MET A 495 23.53 37.80 -17.16
CA MET A 495 23.73 36.66 -18.06
C MET A 495 23.68 35.32 -17.32
N ALA A 496 24.26 35.28 -16.13
CA ALA A 496 24.12 34.11 -15.27
C ALA A 496 22.67 33.87 -14.81
N ASP A 497 21.90 34.93 -14.55
CA ASP A 497 20.51 34.86 -14.19
C ASP A 497 19.64 34.27 -15.32
N ILE A 498 19.91 34.68 -16.58
CA ILE A 498 19.23 34.07 -17.75
C ILE A 498 19.62 32.59 -17.89
N ALA A 499 20.90 32.27 -17.68
CA ALA A 499 21.35 30.87 -17.72
C ALA A 499 20.74 30.04 -16.59
N LEU A 500 20.54 30.60 -15.39
CA LEU A 500 19.86 29.96 -14.26
C LEU A 500 18.37 29.71 -14.57
N LEU A 501 17.67 30.68 -15.14
CA LEU A 501 16.29 30.51 -15.64
C LEU A 501 16.19 29.37 -16.65
N THR A 502 17.15 29.33 -17.60
CA THR A 502 17.23 28.27 -18.61
C THR A 502 17.50 26.91 -17.92
N ASN A 503 18.35 26.89 -16.91
CA ASN A 503 18.65 25.67 -16.13
C ASN A 503 17.40 25.13 -15.44
N VAL A 504 16.63 25.98 -14.77
CA VAL A 504 15.38 25.55 -14.10
C VAL A 504 14.38 25.00 -15.14
N PHE A 505 14.26 25.68 -16.28
CA PHE A 505 13.40 25.21 -17.38
C PHE A 505 13.83 23.83 -17.91
N LEU A 506 15.14 23.64 -18.17
CA LEU A 506 15.67 22.37 -18.63
C LEU A 506 15.52 21.27 -17.59
N LEU A 507 15.80 21.58 -16.31
CA LEU A 507 15.64 20.64 -15.19
C LEU A 507 14.21 20.12 -15.12
N MET A 508 13.21 21.02 -15.13
CA MET A 508 11.80 20.63 -15.10
C MET A 508 11.40 19.82 -16.34
N GLY A 509 11.89 20.21 -17.53
CA GLY A 509 11.63 19.46 -18.76
C GLY A 509 12.21 18.06 -18.74
N VAL A 510 13.41 17.88 -18.21
CA VAL A 510 14.06 16.58 -18.09
C VAL A 510 13.33 15.71 -17.06
N LEU A 511 12.97 16.25 -15.88
CA LEU A 511 12.22 15.52 -14.86
C LEU A 511 10.90 14.97 -15.41
N VAL A 512 10.16 15.82 -16.13
CA VAL A 512 8.89 15.40 -16.76
C VAL A 512 9.11 14.36 -17.85
N SER A 513 10.14 14.53 -18.70
CA SER A 513 10.47 13.59 -19.78
C SER A 513 10.83 12.20 -19.29
N PHE A 514 11.56 12.11 -18.19
CA PHE A 514 11.90 10.82 -17.56
C PHE A 514 10.80 10.27 -16.66
N GLY A 515 9.69 11.00 -16.50
CA GLY A 515 8.62 10.60 -15.60
C GLY A 515 9.07 10.54 -14.13
N ALA A 516 10.07 11.33 -13.74
CA ALA A 516 10.60 11.32 -12.38
C ALA A 516 9.57 11.83 -11.37
N VAL A 517 9.53 11.19 -10.20
CA VAL A 517 8.63 11.58 -9.10
C VAL A 517 9.29 12.68 -8.28
N LEU A 518 8.59 13.82 -8.15
CA LEU A 518 9.02 14.91 -7.28
C LEU A 518 8.53 14.65 -5.85
N THR A 519 9.46 14.49 -4.93
CA THR A 519 9.23 14.33 -3.49
C THR A 519 9.58 15.62 -2.74
N LEU A 520 9.23 15.74 -1.46
CA LEU A 520 9.61 16.89 -0.64
C LEU A 520 11.15 17.06 -0.55
N PRO A 521 11.95 16.01 -0.29
CA PRO A 521 13.41 16.07 -0.44
C PRO A 521 13.86 16.39 -1.87
N GLY A 522 13.12 15.97 -2.90
CA GLY A 522 13.37 16.32 -4.29
C GLY A 522 13.28 17.84 -4.52
N ILE A 523 12.30 18.53 -3.93
CA ILE A 523 12.22 20.00 -3.96
C ILE A 523 13.46 20.62 -3.29
N ALA A 524 13.88 20.10 -2.14
CA ALA A 524 15.10 20.54 -1.48
C ALA A 524 16.34 20.31 -2.36
N GLY A 525 16.41 19.21 -3.12
CA GLY A 525 17.43 18.95 -4.13
C GLY A 525 17.44 20.01 -5.24
N ILE A 526 16.28 20.42 -5.74
CA ILE A 526 16.19 21.51 -6.73
C ILE A 526 16.72 22.82 -6.17
N VAL A 527 16.32 23.19 -4.93
CA VAL A 527 16.82 24.41 -4.26
C VAL A 527 18.34 24.37 -4.08
N LEU A 528 18.88 23.23 -3.67
CA LEU A 528 20.31 23.02 -3.52
C LEU A 528 21.04 23.16 -4.86
N THR A 529 20.53 22.54 -5.92
CA THR A 529 21.16 22.59 -7.27
C THR A 529 21.10 23.99 -7.87
N MET A 530 20.11 24.81 -7.54
CA MET A 530 20.10 26.23 -7.95
C MET A 530 21.28 27.01 -7.36
N GLY A 531 21.60 26.78 -6.07
CA GLY A 531 22.76 27.38 -5.44
C GLY A 531 24.07 26.94 -6.13
N MET A 532 24.22 25.65 -6.40
CA MET A 532 25.38 25.08 -7.09
C MET A 532 25.47 25.49 -8.56
N ALA A 533 24.33 25.74 -9.23
CA ALA A 533 24.32 26.19 -10.62
C ALA A 533 24.99 27.56 -10.83
N VAL A 534 24.92 28.42 -9.81
CA VAL A 534 25.55 29.74 -9.84
C VAL A 534 27.03 29.65 -9.50
N ASP A 535 27.45 28.67 -8.69
CA ASP A 535 28.84 28.52 -8.26
C ASP A 535 29.82 28.37 -9.44
N ALA A 536 29.47 27.57 -10.45
CA ALA A 536 30.26 27.47 -11.68
C ALA A 536 30.45 28.82 -12.40
N ASN A 537 29.39 29.64 -12.44
CA ASN A 537 29.47 30.99 -13.03
C ASN A 537 30.34 31.91 -12.19
N VAL A 538 30.28 31.84 -10.87
CA VAL A 538 31.11 32.59 -9.93
C VAL A 538 32.60 32.26 -10.16
N ILE A 539 32.96 30.98 -10.24
CA ILE A 539 34.32 30.54 -10.50
C ILE A 539 34.83 31.09 -11.85
N ILE A 540 34.03 31.03 -12.89
CA ILE A 540 34.39 31.56 -14.23
C ILE A 540 34.56 33.08 -14.14
N TYR A 541 33.65 33.83 -13.51
CA TYR A 541 33.70 35.29 -13.44
C TYR A 541 34.89 35.80 -12.59
N GLU A 542 35.17 35.16 -11.49
CA GLU A 542 36.34 35.52 -10.69
C GLU A 542 37.63 35.23 -11.45
N ARG A 543 37.69 34.14 -12.21
CA ARG A 543 38.84 33.85 -13.07
C ARG A 543 39.00 34.88 -14.21
N ILE A 544 37.90 35.29 -14.86
CA ILE A 544 37.94 36.35 -15.86
C ILE A 544 38.42 37.69 -15.23
N LYS A 545 37.95 38.03 -14.05
CA LYS A 545 38.41 39.24 -13.30
C LYS A 545 39.91 39.16 -13.01
N GLU A 546 40.42 37.99 -12.65
CA GLU A 546 41.84 37.79 -12.41
C GLU A 546 42.70 37.99 -13.70
N GLU A 547 42.23 37.42 -14.83
CA GLU A 547 42.94 37.61 -16.13
C GLU A 547 42.87 39.08 -16.63
N LEU A 548 41.75 39.77 -16.38
CA LEU A 548 41.61 41.19 -16.68
C LEU A 548 42.58 42.05 -15.84
N ARG A 549 42.72 41.75 -14.53
CA ARG A 549 43.69 42.40 -13.63
C ARG A 549 45.14 42.15 -14.07
N GLY A 550 45.39 40.98 -14.70
CA GLY A 550 46.68 40.64 -15.31
C GLY A 550 46.99 41.42 -16.59
N GLY A 551 46.09 42.34 -17.01
CA GLY A 551 46.32 43.21 -18.17
C GLY A 551 45.90 42.62 -19.53
N LYS A 552 45.18 41.48 -19.56
CA LYS A 552 44.70 40.88 -20.81
C LYS A 552 43.48 41.63 -21.36
N GLY A 553 43.40 41.71 -22.69
CA GLY A 553 42.19 42.23 -23.35
C GLY A 553 40.96 41.39 -23.06
N LEU A 554 39.76 42.00 -23.06
CA LEU A 554 38.51 41.42 -22.65
C LEU A 554 38.20 40.07 -23.32
N SER A 555 38.34 39.95 -24.63
CA SER A 555 38.04 38.71 -25.36
C SER A 555 38.98 37.57 -24.97
N LEU A 556 40.27 37.86 -24.77
CA LEU A 556 41.26 36.87 -24.34
C LEU A 556 41.04 36.47 -22.87
N ALA A 557 40.74 37.44 -22.01
CA ALA A 557 40.42 37.17 -20.60
C ALA A 557 39.18 36.29 -20.44
N ILE A 558 38.13 36.46 -21.24
CA ILE A 558 36.95 35.60 -21.27
C ILE A 558 37.35 34.18 -21.69
N LYS A 559 38.07 34.03 -22.82
CA LYS A 559 38.50 32.73 -23.32
C LYS A 559 39.34 31.97 -22.29
N ASP A 560 40.35 32.64 -21.70
CA ASP A 560 41.26 32.05 -20.72
C ASP A 560 40.53 31.74 -19.39
N GLY A 561 39.61 32.63 -18.98
CA GLY A 561 38.80 32.45 -17.78
C GLY A 561 37.95 31.18 -17.85
N PHE A 562 37.21 30.95 -18.92
CA PHE A 562 36.49 29.72 -19.15
C PHE A 562 37.40 28.49 -19.21
N SER A 563 38.48 28.55 -20.01
CA SER A 563 39.40 27.41 -20.18
C SER A 563 40.05 26.98 -18.87
N LYS A 564 40.47 27.92 -18.03
CA LYS A 564 41.12 27.62 -16.76
C LYS A 564 40.19 27.25 -15.64
N ALA A 565 38.90 27.63 -15.74
CA ALA A 565 37.86 27.27 -14.77
C ALA A 565 37.34 25.84 -14.98
N TYR A 566 37.44 25.26 -16.19
CA TYR A 566 36.83 23.96 -16.51
C TYR A 566 37.26 22.84 -15.59
N SER A 567 38.56 22.69 -15.31
CA SER A 567 39.04 21.61 -14.42
C SER A 567 38.37 21.67 -13.05
N ALA A 568 38.36 22.86 -12.42
CA ALA A 568 37.80 23.03 -11.09
C ALA A 568 36.28 22.77 -11.06
N ILE A 569 35.58 23.20 -12.12
CA ILE A 569 34.11 22.99 -12.22
C ILE A 569 33.80 21.50 -12.44
N ILE A 570 34.56 20.80 -13.30
CA ILE A 570 34.37 19.37 -13.56
C ILE A 570 34.65 18.58 -12.28
N ASP A 571 35.79 18.82 -11.64
CA ASP A 571 36.20 18.09 -10.43
C ASP A 571 35.21 18.27 -9.28
N GLY A 572 34.75 19.50 -9.06
CA GLY A 572 33.75 19.79 -8.01
C GLY A 572 32.38 19.14 -8.27
N ASN A 573 31.89 19.19 -9.51
CA ASN A 573 30.61 18.58 -9.87
C ASN A 573 30.69 17.05 -9.95
N LEU A 574 31.78 16.47 -10.36
CA LEU A 574 32.00 15.02 -10.47
C LEU A 574 31.87 14.35 -9.09
N THR A 575 32.47 14.92 -8.06
CA THR A 575 32.38 14.39 -6.69
C THR A 575 30.89 14.36 -6.17
N THR A 576 30.15 15.42 -6.49
CA THR A 576 28.75 15.52 -6.11
C THR A 576 27.86 14.56 -6.92
N ILE A 577 28.17 14.37 -8.22
CA ILE A 577 27.45 13.36 -9.04
C ILE A 577 27.71 11.96 -8.50
N ILE A 578 28.92 11.60 -8.12
CA ILE A 578 29.25 10.30 -7.53
C ILE A 578 28.43 10.08 -6.25
N THR A 579 28.36 11.09 -5.38
CA THR A 579 27.52 11.03 -4.17
C THR A 579 26.04 10.85 -4.53
N GLY A 580 25.55 11.58 -5.54
CA GLY A 580 24.18 11.44 -6.05
C GLY A 580 23.89 10.03 -6.56
N ILE A 581 24.83 9.43 -7.33
CA ILE A 581 24.69 8.06 -7.84
C ILE A 581 24.63 7.05 -6.69
N VAL A 582 25.48 7.19 -5.67
CA VAL A 582 25.44 6.33 -4.50
C VAL A 582 24.09 6.44 -3.80
N LEU A 583 23.57 7.67 -3.57
CA LEU A 583 22.27 7.89 -2.98
C LEU A 583 21.11 7.35 -3.86
N PHE A 584 21.27 7.37 -5.19
CA PHE A 584 20.26 6.82 -6.10
C PHE A 584 20.20 5.28 -6.05
N ILE A 585 21.37 4.62 -5.98
CA ILE A 585 21.46 3.14 -5.98
C ILE A 585 21.03 2.56 -4.63
N PHE A 586 21.45 3.17 -3.52
CA PHE A 586 21.21 2.65 -2.16
C PHE A 586 20.05 3.34 -1.45
N GLY A 587 19.56 4.47 -1.95
CA GLY A 587 18.45 5.21 -1.39
C GLY A 587 17.10 4.60 -1.81
N ASN A 588 16.10 4.70 -0.95
CA ASN A 588 14.73 4.29 -1.21
C ASN A 588 13.78 5.50 -1.09
N GLY A 589 12.69 5.47 -1.86
CA GLY A 589 11.60 6.45 -1.79
C GLY A 589 12.09 7.92 -1.82
N PRO A 590 11.90 8.69 -0.73
CA PRO A 590 12.26 10.11 -0.67
C PRO A 590 13.74 10.41 -0.95
N VAL A 591 14.66 9.53 -0.51
CA VAL A 591 16.12 9.68 -0.72
C VAL A 591 16.47 9.51 -2.20
N GLN A 592 15.84 8.55 -2.88
CA GLN A 592 16.01 8.33 -4.31
C GLN A 592 15.47 9.51 -5.12
N GLY A 593 14.33 10.09 -4.73
CA GLY A 593 13.77 11.30 -5.33
C GLY A 593 14.71 12.51 -5.22
N PHE A 594 15.32 12.71 -4.04
CA PHE A 594 16.37 13.72 -3.84
C PHE A 594 17.58 13.49 -4.74
N ALA A 595 18.09 12.26 -4.79
CA ALA A 595 19.24 11.90 -5.61
C ALA A 595 18.99 12.13 -7.10
N THR A 596 17.80 11.79 -7.60
CA THR A 596 17.37 12.00 -8.98
C THR A 596 17.41 13.49 -9.36
N THR A 597 16.78 14.35 -8.55
CA THR A 597 16.76 15.79 -8.78
C THR A 597 18.16 16.41 -8.69
N LEU A 598 18.98 15.91 -7.77
CA LEU A 598 20.38 16.35 -7.60
C LEU A 598 21.22 16.02 -8.84
N ILE A 599 21.21 14.78 -9.32
CA ILE A 599 21.99 14.34 -10.49
C ILE A 599 21.57 15.13 -11.74
N ILE A 600 20.26 15.18 -12.03
CA ILE A 600 19.74 15.90 -13.19
C ILE A 600 20.07 17.39 -13.07
N GLY A 601 19.88 17.98 -11.89
CA GLY A 601 20.18 19.38 -11.63
C GLY A 601 21.65 19.75 -11.84
N ILE A 602 22.59 18.89 -11.43
CA ILE A 602 24.02 19.11 -11.67
C ILE A 602 24.36 19.04 -13.17
N ILE A 603 23.80 18.04 -13.88
CA ILE A 603 24.07 17.87 -15.32
C ILE A 603 23.51 19.08 -16.09
N THR A 604 22.30 19.52 -15.81
CA THR A 604 21.69 20.68 -16.49
C THR A 604 22.39 21.98 -16.11
N SER A 605 22.80 22.15 -14.85
CA SER A 605 23.55 23.33 -14.40
C SER A 605 24.93 23.43 -15.04
N PHE A 606 25.62 22.30 -15.14
CA PHE A 606 26.92 22.22 -15.83
C PHE A 606 26.79 22.63 -17.30
N PHE A 607 25.77 22.10 -17.98
CA PHE A 607 25.48 22.49 -19.37
C PHE A 607 25.19 23.99 -19.47
N CYS A 608 24.36 24.55 -18.63
CA CYS A 608 24.00 25.98 -18.70
C CYS A 608 25.16 26.90 -18.35
N ALA A 609 25.95 26.55 -17.35
CA ALA A 609 27.09 27.37 -16.95
C ALA A 609 28.22 27.42 -18.04
N ILE A 610 28.47 26.29 -18.70
CA ILE A 610 29.54 26.22 -19.69
C ILE A 610 29.08 26.72 -21.06
N PHE A 611 27.93 26.28 -21.54
CA PHE A 611 27.45 26.57 -22.89
C PHE A 611 26.58 27.82 -22.96
N ILE A 612 25.53 27.89 -22.18
CA ILE A 612 24.52 28.98 -22.27
C ILE A 612 25.16 30.30 -21.78
N THR A 613 25.81 30.29 -20.62
CA THR A 613 26.46 31.50 -20.09
C THR A 613 27.54 32.01 -21.04
N ARG A 614 28.36 31.13 -21.61
CA ARG A 614 29.38 31.50 -22.58
C ARG A 614 28.77 32.12 -23.84
N LEU A 615 27.76 31.47 -24.41
CA LEU A 615 27.04 31.97 -25.58
C LEU A 615 26.50 33.38 -25.35
N LEU A 616 25.84 33.61 -24.21
CA LEU A 616 25.25 34.90 -23.82
C LEU A 616 26.36 35.98 -23.68
N ILE A 617 27.48 35.65 -23.02
CA ILE A 617 28.60 36.59 -22.85
C ILE A 617 29.23 36.94 -24.20
N GLU A 618 29.52 35.94 -25.05
CA GLU A 618 30.12 36.17 -26.39
C GLU A 618 29.16 36.97 -27.29
N TRP A 619 27.83 36.70 -27.21
CA TRP A 619 26.81 37.48 -27.93
C TRP A 619 26.79 38.94 -27.51
N ILE A 620 26.85 39.23 -26.20
CA ILE A 620 26.84 40.61 -25.69
C ILE A 620 28.12 41.33 -26.10
N VAL A 621 29.29 40.69 -25.94
CA VAL A 621 30.59 41.28 -26.31
C VAL A 621 30.63 41.56 -27.80
N GLY A 622 30.12 40.64 -28.64
CA GLY A 622 30.00 40.82 -30.07
C GLY A 622 29.12 42.00 -30.49
N LYS A 623 28.01 42.22 -29.76
CA LYS A 623 27.01 43.27 -30.08
C LYS A 623 27.39 44.65 -29.51
N TRP A 624 27.85 44.72 -28.27
CA TRP A 624 28.09 45.94 -27.52
C TRP A 624 29.55 46.25 -27.24
N GLY A 625 30.46 45.33 -27.54
CA GLY A 625 31.90 45.51 -27.40
C GLY A 625 32.41 45.52 -25.93
N HIS A 626 31.53 45.51 -24.95
CA HIS A 626 31.91 45.56 -23.54
C HIS A 626 30.96 44.80 -22.66
N ILE A 627 31.47 44.19 -21.58
CA ILE A 627 30.70 43.58 -20.48
C ILE A 627 31.44 43.88 -19.17
N THR A 628 30.68 44.03 -18.07
CA THR A 628 31.27 44.30 -16.74
C THR A 628 30.98 43.10 -15.82
N PHE A 629 32.05 42.67 -15.10
CA PHE A 629 32.00 41.50 -14.18
C PHE A 629 32.01 41.94 -12.71
N SER A 630 31.94 43.26 -12.41
CA SER A 630 31.92 43.78 -11.05
C SER A 630 31.29 45.15 -10.97
N ARG A 631 30.89 45.54 -9.78
CA ARG A 631 30.56 46.94 -9.40
C ARG A 631 31.72 47.53 -8.64
N ARG A 632 31.81 48.87 -8.48
CA ARG A 632 32.87 49.54 -7.77
C ARG A 632 33.10 49.00 -6.35
N TRP A 633 32.08 48.59 -5.65
CA TRP A 633 32.19 48.04 -4.30
C TRP A 633 32.57 46.54 -4.32
N SER A 634 32.14 45.75 -5.32
CA SER A 634 32.43 44.33 -5.42
C SER A 634 33.75 44.02 -6.12
N GLU A 635 34.37 45.01 -6.78
CA GLU A 635 35.63 44.83 -7.52
C GLU A 635 36.82 44.49 -6.62
N ASN A 636 36.91 45.15 -5.44
CA ASN A 636 37.98 44.96 -4.48
C ASN A 636 37.52 44.19 -3.22
N PHE A 637 36.35 43.56 -3.23
CA PHE A 637 35.87 42.81 -2.09
C PHE A 637 36.86 41.68 -1.76
N LEU A 638 37.32 41.64 -0.50
CA LEU A 638 38.31 40.71 0.04
C LEU A 638 39.72 40.71 -0.66
N ASN A 639 40.00 41.62 -1.58
CA ASN A 639 41.29 41.67 -2.31
C ASN A 639 42.46 42.07 -1.43
N ASN A 640 42.23 42.82 -0.36
CA ASN A 640 43.20 43.28 0.60
C ASN A 640 43.33 42.42 1.86
N THR A 641 42.85 41.16 1.79
CA THR A 641 42.93 40.26 2.93
C THR A 641 44.39 39.86 3.19
N ARG A 642 44.95 40.33 4.32
CA ARG A 642 46.33 40.03 4.76
C ARG A 642 46.34 39.10 5.99
N VAL A 643 45.53 38.07 5.97
CA VAL A 643 45.50 37.07 7.05
C VAL A 643 46.54 36.00 6.74
N ASP A 644 47.53 35.89 7.62
CA ASP A 644 48.51 34.82 7.56
C ASP A 644 47.95 33.56 8.20
N PHE A 645 47.27 32.75 7.40
CA PHE A 645 46.63 31.51 7.85
C PHE A 645 47.67 30.46 8.29
N ILE A 646 48.84 30.42 7.64
CA ILE A 646 49.89 29.45 7.93
C ILE A 646 50.55 29.78 9.28
N ALA A 647 50.83 31.05 9.57
CA ALA A 647 51.37 31.46 10.86
C ALA A 647 50.38 31.13 12.03
N LYS A 648 49.05 31.28 11.80
CA LYS A 648 48.01 31.01 12.79
C LYS A 648 47.63 29.54 12.90
N ARG A 649 48.26 28.60 12.17
CA ARG A 649 47.90 27.17 12.16
C ARG A 649 47.90 26.54 13.55
N LYS A 650 48.83 26.91 14.43
CA LYS A 650 48.89 26.36 15.81
C LYS A 650 47.65 26.70 16.61
N LEU A 651 47.13 27.94 16.49
CA LEU A 651 45.90 28.37 17.12
C LEU A 651 44.71 27.60 16.55
N ALA A 652 44.64 27.44 15.20
CA ALA A 652 43.59 26.67 14.54
C ALA A 652 43.62 25.20 14.97
N TYR A 653 44.77 24.57 15.09
CA TYR A 653 44.91 23.21 15.60
C TYR A 653 44.43 23.10 17.05
N GLY A 654 44.78 24.08 17.90
CA GLY A 654 44.31 24.11 19.30
C GLY A 654 42.77 24.17 19.39
N ILE A 655 42.15 25.06 18.62
CA ILE A 655 40.71 25.17 18.55
C ILE A 655 40.05 23.87 18.03
N ALA A 656 40.58 23.30 16.93
CA ALA A 656 40.04 22.08 16.31
C ALA A 656 40.16 20.89 17.28
N VAL A 657 41.31 20.72 17.96
CA VAL A 657 41.52 19.65 18.95
C VAL A 657 40.57 19.86 20.15
N ALA A 658 40.43 21.08 20.63
CA ALA A 658 39.49 21.36 21.74
C ALA A 658 38.05 21.04 21.39
N LEU A 659 37.58 21.41 20.20
CA LEU A 659 36.25 21.05 19.70
C LEU A 659 36.07 19.55 19.53
N MET A 660 37.10 18.87 18.99
CA MET A 660 37.07 17.39 18.83
C MET A 660 36.98 16.69 20.18
N VAL A 661 37.80 17.10 21.16
CA VAL A 661 37.76 16.56 22.52
C VAL A 661 36.39 16.83 23.16
N LEU A 662 35.87 18.05 23.03
CA LEU A 662 34.55 18.41 23.56
C LEU A 662 33.45 17.54 22.92
N SER A 663 33.51 17.32 21.60
CA SER A 663 32.56 16.45 20.88
C SER A 663 32.66 14.99 21.35
N CYS A 664 33.89 14.47 21.51
CA CYS A 664 34.09 13.11 22.03
C CYS A 664 33.55 12.98 23.48
N VAL A 665 33.89 13.94 24.33
CA VAL A 665 33.39 13.94 25.72
C VAL A 665 31.87 14.02 25.74
N SER A 666 31.26 14.88 24.94
CA SER A 666 29.80 14.97 24.82
C SER A 666 29.16 13.65 24.34
N PHE A 667 29.78 13.04 23.31
CA PHE A 667 29.33 11.77 22.77
C PHE A 667 29.37 10.64 23.83
N PHE A 668 30.46 10.51 24.58
CA PHE A 668 30.56 9.49 25.61
C PHE A 668 29.76 9.79 26.89
N ALA A 669 29.55 11.08 27.21
CA ALA A 669 28.80 11.48 28.39
C ALA A 669 27.29 11.51 28.20
N ARG A 670 26.80 11.88 27.01
CA ARG A 670 25.37 12.05 26.72
C ARG A 670 24.84 11.03 25.69
N GLY A 671 25.73 10.34 24.95
CA GLY A 671 25.35 9.45 23.87
C GLY A 671 24.71 10.18 22.68
N LEU A 672 24.02 9.41 21.82
CA LEU A 672 23.17 9.92 20.75
C LEU A 672 21.70 9.80 21.17
N ASN A 673 20.95 10.86 20.95
CA ASN A 673 19.50 10.80 21.07
C ASN A 673 18.92 10.20 19.78
N LEU A 674 18.64 8.90 19.83
CA LEU A 674 18.10 8.15 18.68
C LEU A 674 16.59 8.30 18.65
N GLY A 675 16.03 8.54 17.47
CA GLY A 675 14.58 8.57 17.28
C GLY A 675 13.95 7.18 17.36
N ALA A 676 12.62 7.12 17.48
CA ALA A 676 11.85 5.88 17.59
C ALA A 676 12.07 4.90 16.41
N GLU A 677 12.49 5.39 15.24
CA GLU A 677 12.84 4.56 14.07
C GLU A 677 14.06 3.66 14.31
N PHE A 678 14.97 4.05 15.22
CA PHE A 678 16.19 3.28 15.55
C PHE A 678 16.04 2.46 16.84
N THR A 679 15.29 2.97 17.80
CA THR A 679 15.16 2.37 19.13
C THR A 679 13.88 1.55 19.29
N GLY A 680 12.91 1.73 18.41
CA GLY A 680 11.55 1.22 18.58
C GLY A 680 10.69 2.15 19.44
N GLY A 681 9.46 1.76 19.68
CA GLY A 681 8.51 2.52 20.50
C GLY A 681 7.11 1.93 20.46
N ARG A 682 6.23 2.42 21.35
CA ARG A 682 4.81 2.10 21.34
C ARG A 682 4.08 3.11 20.45
N ALA A 683 3.25 2.63 19.53
CA ALA A 683 2.49 3.47 18.60
C ALA A 683 1.00 3.43 18.95
N TYR A 684 0.40 4.60 19.05
CA TYR A 684 -1.02 4.79 19.30
C TYR A 684 -1.62 5.65 18.21
N VAL A 685 -2.78 5.27 17.67
CA VAL A 685 -3.56 6.08 16.73
C VAL A 685 -4.79 6.59 17.46
N ILE A 686 -4.94 7.90 17.55
CA ILE A 686 -5.99 8.55 18.31
C ILE A 686 -6.83 9.41 17.39
N ARG A 687 -8.15 9.30 17.52
CA ARG A 687 -9.11 10.10 16.77
C ARG A 687 -9.71 11.18 17.68
N PHE A 688 -9.64 12.42 17.22
CA PHE A 688 -10.27 13.57 17.87
C PHE A 688 -11.63 13.87 17.22
N ASP A 689 -12.49 14.55 17.96
CA ASP A 689 -13.80 15.03 17.50
C ASP A 689 -13.71 16.26 16.59
N LYS A 690 -12.55 16.91 16.54
CA LYS A 690 -12.25 18.09 15.72
C LYS A 690 -10.82 17.98 15.15
N PRO A 691 -10.49 18.72 14.08
CA PRO A 691 -9.11 18.86 13.63
C PRO A 691 -8.23 19.45 14.74
N VAL A 692 -7.08 18.82 15.02
CA VAL A 692 -6.11 19.25 16.02
C VAL A 692 -4.73 19.35 15.39
N SER A 693 -3.91 20.31 15.81
CA SER A 693 -2.54 20.44 15.31
C SER A 693 -1.63 19.37 15.92
N ALA A 694 -0.83 18.71 15.09
CA ALA A 694 0.17 17.72 15.54
C ALA A 694 1.16 18.33 16.55
N GLU A 695 1.49 19.62 16.40
CA GLU A 695 2.37 20.33 17.31
C GLU A 695 1.74 20.52 18.70
N GLU A 696 0.44 20.82 18.76
CA GLU A 696 -0.29 20.97 20.01
C GLU A 696 -0.41 19.62 20.75
N VAL A 697 -0.69 18.55 20.02
CA VAL A 697 -0.70 17.19 20.57
C VAL A 697 0.68 16.81 21.09
N ARG A 698 1.75 17.08 20.32
CA ARG A 698 3.13 16.80 20.70
C ARG A 698 3.50 17.51 22.01
N GLN A 699 3.22 18.80 22.13
CA GLN A 699 3.54 19.59 23.34
C GLN A 699 2.83 19.06 24.58
N ASN A 700 1.56 18.67 24.47
CA ASN A 700 0.80 18.10 25.59
C ASN A 700 1.35 16.74 26.00
N VAL A 701 1.66 15.88 25.05
CA VAL A 701 2.21 14.53 25.26
C VAL A 701 3.62 14.62 25.89
N GLU A 702 4.51 15.43 25.33
CA GLU A 702 5.87 15.64 25.88
C GLU A 702 5.83 16.20 27.29
N LYS A 703 4.92 17.15 27.56
CA LYS A 703 4.73 17.71 28.90
C LYS A 703 4.23 16.67 29.90
N ALA A 704 3.33 15.79 29.50
CA ALA A 704 2.83 14.71 30.35
C ALA A 704 3.92 13.69 30.67
N PHE A 705 4.62 13.20 29.67
CA PHE A 705 5.71 12.22 29.87
C PHE A 705 6.90 12.81 30.65
N SER A 706 7.19 14.12 30.51
CA SER A 706 8.27 14.78 31.27
C SER A 706 8.04 14.76 32.77
N GLN A 707 6.80 14.58 33.24
CA GLN A 707 6.48 14.49 34.68
C GLN A 707 6.81 13.12 35.27
N PHE A 708 6.91 12.10 34.42
CA PHE A 708 7.19 10.71 34.81
C PHE A 708 8.62 10.28 34.47
N ALA A 709 9.42 11.17 33.85
CA ALA A 709 10.81 10.90 33.54
C ALA A 709 11.65 10.95 34.84
N ASP A 710 12.27 9.85 35.21
CA ASP A 710 13.34 9.86 36.20
C ASP A 710 14.51 10.74 35.72
N ALA A 711 15.28 11.29 36.63
CA ALA A 711 16.28 12.32 36.39
C ALA A 711 17.35 12.01 35.33
N ASP A 712 17.47 10.75 34.89
CA ASP A 712 18.37 10.28 33.83
C ASP A 712 17.70 10.09 32.46
N ALA A 713 16.38 10.21 32.36
CA ALA A 713 15.65 10.11 31.10
C ALA A 713 15.63 11.47 30.36
N SER A 714 16.78 11.91 29.90
CA SER A 714 16.95 13.21 29.22
C SER A 714 16.29 13.30 27.84
N SER A 715 15.51 12.29 27.40
CA SER A 715 14.76 12.37 26.14
C SER A 715 13.72 11.28 25.99
N ILE A 716 12.55 11.45 26.62
CA ILE A 716 11.37 10.72 26.14
C ILE A 716 10.92 11.46 24.87
N SER A 717 11.45 11.02 23.75
CA SER A 717 11.04 11.54 22.44
C SER A 717 9.67 10.95 22.09
N SER A 718 8.67 11.80 21.97
CA SER A 718 7.38 11.42 21.42
C SER A 718 7.26 11.98 20.00
N GLU A 719 7.07 11.12 19.04
CA GLU A 719 6.80 11.52 17.66
C GLU A 719 5.30 11.57 17.44
N VAL A 720 4.79 12.74 17.02
CA VAL A 720 3.37 12.92 16.70
C VAL A 720 3.25 13.31 15.23
N LYS A 721 2.51 12.49 14.48
CA LYS A 721 2.23 12.73 13.06
C LYS A 721 0.73 12.60 12.81
N GLN A 722 0.22 13.41 11.91
CA GLN A 722 -1.14 13.24 11.40
C GLN A 722 -1.26 11.87 10.69
N TYR A 723 -2.35 11.16 10.96
CA TYR A 723 -2.60 9.85 10.41
C TYR A 723 -3.97 9.81 9.72
N GLY A 724 -3.98 9.70 8.41
CA GLY A 724 -5.23 9.70 7.65
C GLY A 724 -5.93 11.06 7.62
N ASN A 725 -7.01 11.20 8.37
CA ASN A 725 -7.81 12.42 8.42
C ASN A 725 -7.20 13.50 9.33
N GLU A 726 -7.65 14.77 9.19
CA GLU A 726 -7.16 15.91 9.99
C GLU A 726 -7.45 15.77 11.50
N ASN A 727 -8.36 14.89 11.86
CA ASN A 727 -8.72 14.61 13.26
C ASN A 727 -8.09 13.33 13.81
N GLN A 728 -7.13 12.72 13.09
CA GLN A 728 -6.42 11.53 13.56
C GLN A 728 -4.93 11.79 13.69
N MET A 729 -4.35 11.38 14.83
CA MET A 729 -2.93 11.52 15.12
C MET A 729 -2.32 10.19 15.51
N ARG A 730 -1.16 9.87 14.94
CA ARG A 730 -0.31 8.77 15.39
C ARG A 730 0.74 9.30 16.33
N ILE A 731 0.78 8.75 17.54
CA ILE A 731 1.73 9.09 18.59
C ILE A 731 2.65 7.89 18.78
N VAL A 732 3.95 8.09 18.65
CA VAL A 732 4.96 7.06 18.94
C VAL A 732 5.78 7.54 20.14
N THR A 733 5.81 6.77 21.21
CA THR A 733 6.55 7.08 22.43
C THR A 733 7.53 5.98 22.80
N GLN A 734 8.68 6.37 23.33
CA GLN A 734 9.70 5.46 23.84
C GLN A 734 9.54 5.16 25.34
N TYR A 735 8.53 5.72 25.99
CA TYR A 735 8.30 5.49 27.41
C TYR A 735 7.93 4.02 27.67
N ARG A 736 8.71 3.33 28.52
CA ARG A 736 8.55 1.90 28.85
C ARG A 736 8.33 0.99 27.62
N TYR A 737 9.00 1.27 26.48
CA TYR A 737 8.78 0.52 25.23
C TYR A 737 9.28 -0.93 25.28
N ASP A 738 10.24 -1.23 26.17
CA ASP A 738 10.84 -2.53 26.43
C ASP A 738 10.02 -3.40 27.41
N ASP A 739 9.07 -2.81 28.13
CA ASP A 739 8.19 -3.51 29.07
C ASP A 739 6.86 -3.87 28.40
N THR A 740 6.69 -5.15 28.05
CA THR A 740 5.51 -5.67 27.34
C THR A 740 4.34 -6.05 28.26
N SER A 741 4.40 -5.71 29.57
CA SER A 741 3.31 -5.99 30.49
C SER A 741 2.04 -5.20 30.19
N ASP A 742 0.88 -5.78 30.51
CA ASP A 742 -0.42 -5.10 30.38
C ASP A 742 -0.50 -3.89 31.31
N GLU A 743 0.18 -3.92 32.45
CA GLU A 743 0.27 -2.80 33.40
C GLU A 743 0.99 -1.62 32.76
N ALA A 744 2.14 -1.82 32.12
CA ALA A 744 2.89 -0.78 31.42
C ALA A 744 2.09 -0.20 30.25
N THR A 745 1.34 -1.04 29.52
CA THR A 745 0.47 -0.58 28.43
C THR A 745 -0.64 0.32 28.95
N SER A 746 -1.34 -0.10 30.01
CA SER A 746 -2.43 0.67 30.61
C SER A 746 -1.93 1.99 31.21
N GLU A 747 -0.74 2.02 31.81
CA GLU A 747 -0.13 3.25 32.34
C GLU A 747 0.18 4.24 31.23
N VAL A 748 0.78 3.79 30.12
CA VAL A 748 1.08 4.67 28.98
C VAL A 748 -0.20 5.21 28.35
N GLU A 749 -1.23 4.38 28.19
CA GLU A 749 -2.55 4.80 27.70
C GLU A 749 -3.19 5.86 28.62
N GLN A 750 -3.09 5.69 29.94
CA GLN A 750 -3.61 6.65 30.91
C GLN A 750 -2.88 7.99 30.83
N ILE A 751 -1.55 7.99 30.71
CA ILE A 751 -0.75 9.21 30.57
C ILE A 751 -1.16 9.96 29.28
N ILE A 752 -1.31 9.24 28.18
CA ILE A 752 -1.73 9.83 26.89
C ILE A 752 -3.16 10.37 26.99
N TYR A 753 -4.07 9.65 27.62
CA TYR A 753 -5.44 10.10 27.86
C TYR A 753 -5.47 11.42 28.67
N ASP A 754 -4.76 11.48 29.80
CA ASP A 754 -4.72 12.66 30.64
C ASP A 754 -4.09 13.88 29.95
N ALA A 755 -3.10 13.63 29.06
CA ALA A 755 -2.48 14.66 28.24
C ALA A 755 -3.42 15.22 27.17
N LEU A 756 -4.26 14.38 26.58
CA LEU A 756 -5.06 14.72 25.40
C LEU A 756 -6.52 15.05 25.71
N LYS A 757 -7.01 14.66 26.88
CA LYS A 757 -8.38 14.96 27.33
C LYS A 757 -8.78 16.44 27.13
N PRO A 758 -7.92 17.45 27.41
CA PRO A 758 -8.28 18.86 27.21
C PRO A 758 -8.50 19.26 25.74
N LEU A 759 -8.05 18.46 24.78
CA LEU A 759 -8.16 18.75 23.35
C LEU A 759 -9.50 18.32 22.74
N TYR A 760 -10.29 17.51 23.45
CA TYR A 760 -11.64 17.14 23.05
C TYR A 760 -12.65 18.25 23.38
N SER A 761 -13.71 18.36 22.58
CA SER A 761 -14.79 19.34 22.80
C SER A 761 -15.76 18.92 23.88
N TYR A 762 -15.73 17.64 24.30
CA TYR A 762 -16.59 17.06 25.34
C TYR A 762 -15.75 16.27 26.36
N ASP A 763 -16.32 15.99 27.50
CA ASP A 763 -15.62 15.22 28.53
C ASP A 763 -15.64 13.74 28.19
N ILE A 764 -14.56 13.26 27.56
CA ILE A 764 -14.37 11.87 27.15
C ILE A 764 -13.97 11.01 28.36
N THR A 765 -14.53 9.83 28.51
CA THR A 765 -14.11 8.85 29.52
C THR A 765 -12.93 8.02 29.00
N PHE A 766 -12.14 7.42 29.91
CA PHE A 766 -10.99 6.58 29.52
C PHE A 766 -11.39 5.38 28.64
N GLU A 767 -12.54 4.76 28.94
CA GLU A 767 -13.06 3.66 28.12
C GLU A 767 -13.45 4.11 26.69
N GLN A 768 -14.09 5.27 26.56
CA GLN A 768 -14.40 5.85 25.26
C GLN A 768 -13.13 6.22 24.50
N PHE A 769 -12.14 6.78 25.18
CA PHE A 769 -10.84 7.08 24.59
C PHE A 769 -10.13 5.82 24.09
N ARG A 770 -10.17 4.73 24.86
CA ARG A 770 -9.60 3.43 24.47
C ARG A 770 -10.30 2.84 23.25
N ASN A 771 -11.62 2.99 23.14
CA ASN A 771 -12.39 2.53 21.98
C ASN A 771 -12.08 3.36 20.72
N THR A 772 -11.65 4.64 20.82
CA THR A 772 -11.20 5.41 19.64
C THR A 772 -9.91 4.88 19.03
N GLN A 773 -9.17 4.04 19.73
CA GLN A 773 -7.97 3.36 19.22
C GLN A 773 -8.31 2.09 18.44
N THR A 774 -9.45 1.44 18.71
CA THR A 774 -9.83 0.17 18.09
C THR A 774 -10.54 0.32 16.73
N ASP A 775 -11.07 1.48 16.42
CA ASP A 775 -11.72 1.76 15.12
C ASP A 775 -10.71 2.07 13.99
N ALA A 776 -9.43 1.88 14.23
CA ALA A 776 -8.36 2.05 13.23
C ALA A 776 -8.04 0.76 12.45
N ASN A 777 -8.82 -0.35 12.68
CA ASN A 777 -8.66 -1.61 11.94
C ASN A 777 -9.71 -1.76 10.84
#